data_396b3d04568879a5fa6abababb8c285b
#
_entry.id   396b3d04568879a5fa6abababb8c285b
#
_cell.length_a   1.000
_cell.length_b   1.000
_cell.length_c   1.000
_cell.angle_alpha   90.00
_cell.angle_beta   90.00
_cell.angle_gamma   90.00
#
_symmetry.space_group_name_H-M   'P 1'
#
loop_
_entity.id
_entity.type
_entity.pdbx_description
1 polymer ?
#
loop_
_entity_poly.entity_id
_entity_poly.type
_entity_poly.pdbx_seq_one_letter_code
_entity_poly.pdbx_strand_id
1 'polypeptide(L)'
;MKIKPTRSNNILALAIAGLLLAAVPDSIVAAPQNGKIVKGEGSISLPDVKTTRVLQNSQSLVIDWASFNVAPNEQVNFIQPSSSATVLNNIFDQNPSQIFGSINANGRVFLSNPNGLIFGPDSVVNVNSLIATGLSMNADEFMQGYYNLEALQTAGAVINYGLINAATGGNVALLGSEVANHGSILASYGHVVMASGKQMVLNFDGDGLINFQVNEQMLNNASNSENAVHNTGQIQADAGQIILAGDVAADVFTNVVNNEGMLQASSISNVGGVIRLQSSGATLHSGEINVTGENGQGGIVQILGDQVGLMGSAVVDASGVSGGGVVLIGGDYQGSNDDIQNASQTYVGENTSISADAIESGNGGNVIVWADNTTQYYGDISARGGSISGDGGFVEISAKSWMDFSGDVDTSADQGDLGLLLLDPKNIIIQDAGVGTEVASVAFVDAEDPGPDDTIFDGDDLAGLDSNILLQATNDITINEAIPATSSTGRTLAMDAGRSIFINDDLTTNDADINITANTSDAAITDLTREAGAAEITMADGITIDAGNGNIVITMSNGGGTTNNSTGDITLETVTTTGDVTVTNNGTTSGSDILQDQDVTTSGSITANNITLNSTNGGIGVTGGINTTTSTNLSLSTGGIGTAGNIAVIDSGNLTVSQLATLQMDNSSEQVIDLTARSWEITTDLDIGNDALILRASNDDI
;
A
#
# COMPACT_ATOMS: atom_id res chain seq x y z
N MET A 1 34.03 -29.66 -2.66
CA MET A 1 34.94 -28.85 -3.48
C MET A 1 34.57 -27.40 -3.23
N LYS A 2 35.33 -26.67 -2.42
CA LYS A 2 34.99 -25.30 -1.99
C LYS A 2 35.31 -24.32 -3.12
N ILE A 3 34.32 -23.61 -3.63
CA ILE A 3 34.51 -22.47 -4.53
C ILE A 3 34.31 -21.19 -3.71
N LYS A 4 35.35 -20.34 -3.67
CA LYS A 4 35.35 -19.03 -3.01
C LYS A 4 34.51 -18.05 -3.82
N PRO A 5 33.77 -17.10 -3.21
CA PRO A 5 33.16 -16.01 -3.93
C PRO A 5 34.23 -15.00 -4.38
N THR A 6 34.26 -14.69 -5.66
CA THR A 6 35.09 -13.62 -6.24
C THR A 6 34.40 -12.27 -6.00
N ARG A 7 35.04 -11.43 -5.22
CA ARG A 7 34.78 -9.98 -5.16
C ARG A 7 35.14 -9.37 -6.51
N SER A 8 34.17 -8.82 -7.21
CA SER A 8 34.40 -7.90 -8.31
C SER A 8 33.07 -7.22 -8.66
N ASN A 9 32.91 -5.99 -8.25
CA ASN A 9 32.10 -5.02 -9.01
C ASN A 9 32.25 -3.56 -8.50
N ASN A 10 33.07 -3.29 -7.47
CA ASN A 10 33.27 -1.89 -7.01
C ASN A 10 34.42 -1.14 -7.71
N ILE A 11 34.95 -1.64 -8.80
CA ILE A 11 36.10 -0.99 -9.50
C ILE A 11 35.64 -0.20 -10.74
N LEU A 12 34.47 -0.49 -11.30
CA LEU A 12 34.01 0.18 -12.53
C LEU A 12 33.41 1.56 -12.25
N ALA A 13 32.69 1.72 -11.15
CA ALA A 13 32.11 3.02 -10.78
C ALA A 13 33.21 4.06 -10.40
N LEU A 14 34.31 3.61 -9.79
CA LEU A 14 35.45 4.49 -9.48
C LEU A 14 36.29 4.85 -10.72
N ALA A 15 36.24 4.01 -11.77
CA ALA A 15 36.98 4.27 -13.01
C ALA A 15 36.32 5.33 -13.90
N ILE A 16 34.99 5.46 -13.88
CA ILE A 16 34.27 6.49 -14.65
C ILE A 16 34.41 7.85 -13.96
N ALA A 17 34.35 7.93 -12.63
CA ALA A 17 34.63 9.15 -11.89
C ALA A 17 36.11 9.60 -12.03
N GLY A 18 37.04 8.65 -12.14
CA GLY A 18 38.45 8.95 -12.32
C GLY A 18 38.84 9.36 -13.75
N LEU A 19 38.06 8.96 -14.77
CA LEU A 19 38.34 9.32 -16.19
C LEU A 19 37.80 10.69 -16.54
N LEU A 20 36.79 11.21 -15.86
CA LEU A 20 36.28 12.58 -16.03
C LEU A 20 37.20 13.65 -15.40
N LEU A 21 38.06 13.28 -14.46
CA LEU A 21 39.06 14.23 -13.87
C LEU A 21 40.38 14.30 -14.65
N ALA A 22 40.64 13.44 -15.64
CA ALA A 22 41.95 13.34 -16.29
C ALA A 22 42.02 13.91 -17.73
N ALA A 23 40.94 14.49 -18.25
CA ALA A 23 40.94 15.10 -19.56
C ALA A 23 40.22 16.45 -19.58
N VAL A 24 40.77 17.44 -18.87
CA VAL A 24 40.45 18.84 -19.13
C VAL A 24 41.44 19.28 -20.22
N PRO A 25 41.02 19.38 -21.50
CA PRO A 25 41.87 20.01 -22.47
C PRO A 25 42.04 21.50 -22.10
N ASP A 26 43.27 22.02 -22.23
CA ASP A 26 43.68 23.39 -21.86
C ASP A 26 43.02 24.52 -22.68
N SER A 27 41.80 24.30 -23.17
CA SER A 27 40.99 25.33 -23.83
C SER A 27 39.49 25.01 -23.81
N ILE A 28 38.90 24.89 -22.62
CA ILE A 28 37.46 25.10 -22.49
C ILE A 28 37.27 26.61 -22.67
N VAL A 29 36.71 27.05 -23.80
CA VAL A 29 36.14 28.39 -23.90
C VAL A 29 34.92 28.40 -22.99
N ALA A 30 35.16 28.75 -21.77
CA ALA A 30 34.19 28.89 -20.75
C ALA A 30 33.44 30.22 -20.93
N ALA A 31 32.32 30.36 -20.29
CA ALA A 31 31.28 31.35 -20.48
C ALA A 31 30.31 31.05 -21.65
N PRO A 32 29.01 31.33 -21.47
CA PRO A 32 28.02 31.21 -22.54
C PRO A 32 28.41 32.02 -23.76
N GLN A 33 28.38 31.39 -24.97
CA GLN A 33 28.89 31.98 -26.20
C GLN A 33 27.75 32.42 -27.13
N ASN A 34 27.97 33.59 -27.78
CA ASN A 34 27.15 34.13 -28.87
C ASN A 34 25.66 34.24 -28.52
N GLY A 35 25.37 34.64 -27.26
CA GLY A 35 24.00 34.86 -26.79
C GLY A 35 23.30 35.95 -27.61
N LYS A 36 22.13 35.61 -28.17
CA LYS A 36 21.29 36.54 -28.92
C LYS A 36 19.87 36.53 -28.34
N ILE A 37 19.40 37.70 -27.92
CA ILE A 37 18.00 37.89 -27.53
C ILE A 37 17.15 37.81 -28.80
N VAL A 38 16.23 36.83 -28.87
CA VAL A 38 15.38 36.62 -30.03
C VAL A 38 13.93 37.04 -29.75
N LYS A 39 13.49 37.05 -28.49
CA LYS A 39 12.19 37.54 -28.05
C LYS A 39 12.27 38.19 -26.68
N GLY A 40 11.40 39.18 -26.44
CA GLY A 40 11.40 39.97 -25.20
C GLY A 40 12.43 41.12 -25.26
N GLU A 41 12.63 41.78 -24.12
CA GLU A 41 13.52 42.94 -23.97
C GLU A 41 14.55 42.68 -22.86
N GLY A 42 15.81 42.98 -23.18
CA GLY A 42 16.93 42.79 -22.25
C GLY A 42 18.28 43.12 -22.87
N SER A 43 19.36 42.83 -22.12
CA SER A 43 20.73 42.95 -22.61
C SER A 43 21.65 41.89 -22.02
N ILE A 44 22.66 41.48 -22.77
CA ILE A 44 23.70 40.57 -22.32
C ILE A 44 25.02 41.38 -22.25
N SER A 45 25.74 41.27 -21.17
CA SER A 45 27.01 41.96 -20.95
C SER A 45 28.02 41.06 -20.24
N LEU A 46 29.28 41.33 -20.41
CA LEU A 46 30.41 40.69 -19.74
C LEU A 46 31.12 41.76 -18.86
N PRO A 47 30.66 41.98 -17.60
CA PRO A 47 31.28 42.99 -16.74
C PRO A 47 32.75 42.72 -16.45
N ASP A 48 33.14 41.47 -16.44
CA ASP A 48 34.51 40.96 -16.34
C ASP A 48 34.66 39.62 -17.05
N VAL A 49 35.86 39.06 -17.06
CA VAL A 49 36.19 37.82 -17.82
C VAL A 49 35.52 36.54 -17.23
N LYS A 50 34.96 36.64 -16.04
CA LYS A 50 34.34 35.50 -15.31
C LYS A 50 32.83 35.65 -15.13
N THR A 51 32.26 36.78 -15.53
CA THR A 51 30.86 37.10 -15.24
C THR A 51 30.10 37.36 -16.53
N THR A 52 29.12 36.53 -16.83
CA THR A 52 28.06 36.84 -17.81
C THR A 52 26.86 37.41 -17.09
N ARG A 53 26.40 38.61 -17.49
CA ARG A 53 25.21 39.24 -16.93
C ARG A 53 24.12 39.36 -17.97
N VAL A 54 22.94 38.85 -17.66
CA VAL A 54 21.73 39.04 -18.47
C VAL A 54 20.80 39.97 -17.67
N LEU A 55 20.53 41.17 -18.20
CA LEU A 55 19.52 42.06 -17.66
C LEU A 55 18.24 41.88 -18.48
N GLN A 56 17.18 41.40 -17.84
CA GLN A 56 15.86 41.18 -18.44
C GLN A 56 14.93 42.35 -18.04
N ASN A 57 14.29 42.95 -19.04
CA ASN A 57 13.36 44.05 -18.83
C ASN A 57 11.88 43.64 -19.06
N SER A 58 11.64 42.60 -19.86
CA SER A 58 10.28 42.02 -20.08
C SER A 58 9.97 40.89 -19.14
N GLN A 59 8.69 40.55 -18.95
CA GLN A 59 8.24 39.43 -18.11
C GLN A 59 8.77 38.09 -18.64
N SER A 60 8.81 37.91 -19.95
CA SER A 60 9.38 36.73 -20.61
C SER A 60 10.51 37.15 -21.55
N LEU A 61 11.59 36.37 -21.60
CA LEU A 61 12.75 36.60 -22.44
C LEU A 61 13.20 35.28 -23.09
N VAL A 62 13.58 35.29 -24.36
CA VAL A 62 14.19 34.14 -25.04
C VAL A 62 15.55 34.51 -25.58
N ILE A 63 16.54 33.71 -25.25
CA ILE A 63 17.93 33.87 -25.69
C ILE A 63 18.37 32.60 -26.37
N ASP A 64 18.90 32.74 -27.62
CA ASP A 64 19.56 31.66 -28.32
C ASP A 64 21.07 31.73 -28.07
N TRP A 65 21.67 30.60 -27.65
CA TRP A 65 23.09 30.47 -27.35
C TRP A 65 23.75 29.46 -28.27
N ALA A 66 24.95 29.75 -28.77
CA ALA A 66 25.75 28.77 -29.52
C ALA A 66 26.29 27.68 -28.57
N SER A 67 26.68 28.06 -27.35
CA SER A 67 26.98 27.14 -26.23
C SER A 67 26.71 27.83 -24.90
N PHE A 68 26.40 27.02 -23.88
CA PHE A 68 26.14 27.52 -22.53
C PHE A 68 26.92 26.67 -21.50
N ASN A 69 28.23 26.98 -21.40
CA ASN A 69 29.12 26.35 -20.42
C ASN A 69 29.50 27.38 -19.35
N VAL A 70 29.73 26.97 -18.12
CA VAL A 70 30.15 27.82 -17.01
C VAL A 70 31.30 27.11 -16.28
N ALA A 71 32.52 27.61 -16.42
CA ALA A 71 33.68 26.97 -15.81
C ALA A 71 33.73 27.19 -14.29
N PRO A 72 34.53 26.39 -13.56
CA PRO A 72 34.80 26.68 -12.14
C PRO A 72 35.26 28.14 -11.96
N ASN A 73 34.69 28.82 -10.95
CA ASN A 73 34.91 30.25 -10.67
C ASN A 73 34.32 31.25 -11.70
N GLU A 74 33.49 30.79 -12.64
CA GLU A 74 32.69 31.67 -13.49
C GLU A 74 31.25 31.71 -12.98
N GLN A 75 30.52 32.78 -13.36
CA GLN A 75 29.16 32.98 -12.96
C GLN A 75 28.29 33.56 -14.09
N VAL A 76 27.05 33.12 -14.13
CA VAL A 76 25.98 33.71 -14.95
C VAL A 76 24.94 34.31 -14.02
N ASN A 77 24.69 35.62 -14.17
CA ASN A 77 23.73 36.34 -13.33
C ASN A 77 22.56 36.84 -14.18
N PHE A 78 21.36 36.35 -13.90
CA PHE A 78 20.11 36.84 -14.47
C PHE A 78 19.48 37.85 -13.51
N ILE A 79 19.34 39.08 -13.96
CA ILE A 79 18.64 40.15 -13.24
C ILE A 79 17.29 40.35 -13.91
N GLN A 80 16.24 39.89 -13.28
CA GLN A 80 14.90 39.80 -13.82
C GLN A 80 13.96 40.79 -13.11
N PRO A 81 12.87 41.25 -13.79
CA PRO A 81 11.98 42.28 -13.21
C PRO A 81 11.17 41.78 -12.01
N SER A 82 10.97 40.46 -11.86
CA SER A 82 10.23 39.85 -10.75
C SER A 82 10.65 38.39 -10.53
N SER A 83 10.24 37.81 -9.39
CA SER A 83 10.42 36.38 -9.11
C SER A 83 9.63 35.46 -10.06
N SER A 84 8.54 35.96 -10.64
CA SER A 84 7.75 35.23 -11.65
C SER A 84 8.19 35.47 -13.09
N ALA A 85 9.16 36.36 -13.35
CA ALA A 85 9.70 36.57 -14.68
C ALA A 85 10.45 35.33 -15.16
N THR A 86 10.31 35.01 -16.45
CA THR A 86 10.86 33.80 -17.07
C THR A 86 11.91 34.10 -18.13
N VAL A 87 13.00 33.37 -18.14
CA VAL A 87 13.99 33.40 -19.22
C VAL A 87 14.20 32.01 -19.78
N LEU A 88 14.01 31.83 -21.11
CA LEU A 88 14.36 30.63 -21.84
C LEU A 88 15.72 30.81 -22.50
N ASN A 89 16.64 29.93 -22.16
CA ASN A 89 17.94 29.81 -22.78
C ASN A 89 17.93 28.60 -23.71
N ASN A 90 17.70 28.80 -25.03
CA ASN A 90 17.84 27.78 -26.05
C ASN A 90 19.31 27.61 -26.40
N ILE A 91 19.83 26.40 -26.25
CA ILE A 91 21.25 26.09 -26.46
C ILE A 91 21.39 25.18 -27.65
N PHE A 92 22.18 25.63 -28.64
CA PHE A 92 22.40 24.95 -29.92
C PHE A 92 23.77 24.26 -30.00
N ASP A 93 24.42 24.03 -28.85
CA ASP A 93 25.68 23.26 -28.80
C ASP A 93 25.41 21.80 -29.20
N GLN A 94 26.36 21.18 -29.90
CA GLN A 94 26.32 19.76 -30.27
C GLN A 94 26.74 18.86 -29.11
N ASN A 95 27.18 19.43 -27.98
CA ASN A 95 27.61 18.75 -26.79
C ASN A 95 26.71 19.14 -25.60
N PRO A 96 26.65 18.31 -24.55
CA PRO A 96 25.99 18.68 -23.30
C PRO A 96 26.59 19.97 -22.72
N SER A 97 25.72 20.82 -22.17
CA SER A 97 26.20 22.01 -21.43
C SER A 97 26.87 21.60 -20.13
N GLN A 98 28.06 22.15 -19.84
CA GLN A 98 28.84 21.87 -18.66
C GLN A 98 28.76 23.06 -17.70
N ILE A 99 28.02 22.91 -16.59
CA ILE A 99 27.83 23.93 -15.59
C ILE A 99 28.67 23.55 -14.36
N PHE A 100 29.90 24.04 -14.29
CA PHE A 100 30.84 23.78 -13.18
C PHE A 100 31.02 24.99 -12.26
N GLY A 101 30.50 26.17 -12.65
CA GLY A 101 30.48 27.40 -11.88
C GLY A 101 29.10 27.72 -11.32
N SER A 102 28.76 29.02 -11.25
CA SER A 102 27.54 29.46 -10.59
C SER A 102 26.51 30.05 -11.57
N ILE A 103 25.24 29.76 -11.33
CA ILE A 103 24.10 30.43 -11.96
C ILE A 103 23.27 31.10 -10.87
N ASN A 104 23.02 32.41 -10.97
CA ASN A 104 22.22 33.15 -10.04
C ASN A 104 21.08 33.88 -10.76
N ALA A 105 19.86 33.81 -10.22
CA ALA A 105 18.70 34.50 -10.75
C ALA A 105 17.67 34.83 -9.65
N ASN A 106 17.01 35.94 -9.79
CA ASN A 106 15.88 36.28 -8.92
C ASN A 106 14.51 35.85 -9.47
N GLY A 107 14.47 35.28 -10.68
CA GLY A 107 13.29 34.76 -11.34
C GLY A 107 13.46 33.32 -11.80
N ARG A 108 12.62 32.88 -12.75
CA ARG A 108 12.59 31.51 -13.28
C ARG A 108 13.53 31.37 -14.47
N VAL A 109 14.44 30.40 -14.41
CA VAL A 109 15.42 30.10 -15.46
C VAL A 109 15.09 28.78 -16.12
N PHE A 110 14.95 28.80 -17.45
CA PHE A 110 14.80 27.63 -18.28
C PHE A 110 16.11 27.45 -19.07
N LEU A 111 16.72 26.26 -18.97
CA LEU A 111 17.88 25.83 -19.76
C LEU A 111 17.45 24.65 -20.64
N SER A 112 17.43 24.85 -21.96
CA SER A 112 17.03 23.81 -22.90
C SER A 112 18.22 23.50 -23.83
N ASN A 113 18.81 22.30 -23.66
CA ASN A 113 19.85 21.77 -24.55
C ASN A 113 19.48 20.33 -24.95
N PRO A 114 19.06 20.10 -26.22
CA PRO A 114 18.73 18.77 -26.72
C PRO A 114 19.87 17.74 -26.64
N ASN A 115 21.10 18.18 -26.41
CA ASN A 115 22.27 17.31 -26.20
C ASN A 115 22.60 17.09 -24.72
N GLY A 116 21.83 17.69 -23.79
CA GLY A 116 21.90 17.45 -22.36
C GLY A 116 22.56 18.57 -21.56
N LEU A 117 22.51 18.41 -20.22
CA LEU A 117 23.10 19.33 -19.24
C LEU A 117 23.78 18.54 -18.12
N ILE A 118 24.95 18.99 -17.69
CA ILE A 118 25.70 18.42 -16.57
C ILE A 118 26.04 19.55 -15.59
N PHE A 119 25.50 19.46 -14.37
CA PHE A 119 25.90 20.32 -13.25
C PHE A 119 27.00 19.60 -12.49
N GLY A 120 28.20 20.20 -12.46
CA GLY A 120 29.39 19.59 -11.84
C GLY A 120 29.37 19.62 -10.31
N PRO A 121 30.28 18.87 -9.64
CA PRO A 121 30.25 18.70 -8.17
C PRO A 121 30.36 20.02 -7.38
N ASP A 122 31.08 21.02 -7.90
CA ASP A 122 31.27 22.33 -7.25
C ASP A 122 30.32 23.41 -7.80
N SER A 123 29.39 23.03 -8.69
CA SER A 123 28.44 23.98 -9.24
C SER A 123 27.40 24.41 -8.21
N VAL A 124 27.01 25.68 -8.28
CA VAL A 124 25.99 26.26 -7.40
C VAL A 124 24.96 27.02 -8.26
N VAL A 125 23.73 26.57 -8.24
CA VAL A 125 22.60 27.22 -8.89
C VAL A 125 21.69 27.83 -7.82
N ASN A 126 21.63 29.16 -7.74
CA ASN A 126 20.73 29.90 -6.84
C ASN A 126 19.72 30.68 -7.69
N VAL A 127 18.48 30.24 -7.72
CA VAL A 127 17.44 30.80 -8.58
C VAL A 127 16.11 30.88 -7.86
N ASN A 128 15.13 31.63 -8.40
CA ASN A 128 13.76 31.46 -7.90
C ASN A 128 13.25 30.08 -8.29
N SER A 129 13.34 29.70 -9.56
CA SER A 129 13.02 28.35 -10.05
C SER A 129 13.94 27.96 -11.20
N LEU A 130 14.24 26.66 -11.32
CA LEU A 130 15.05 26.09 -12.40
C LEU A 130 14.24 25.06 -13.18
N ILE A 131 14.23 25.18 -14.50
CA ILE A 131 13.82 24.14 -15.40
C ILE A 131 15.01 23.81 -16.31
N ALA A 132 15.65 22.66 -16.09
CA ALA A 132 16.76 22.18 -16.89
C ALA A 132 16.32 20.97 -17.72
N THR A 133 16.44 21.06 -19.05
CA THR A 133 15.86 20.02 -19.89
C THR A 133 16.74 19.64 -21.06
N GLY A 134 16.80 18.32 -21.32
CA GLY A 134 17.33 17.71 -22.56
C GLY A 134 16.32 17.68 -23.71
N LEU A 135 15.17 18.32 -23.55
CA LEU A 135 14.12 18.45 -24.57
C LEU A 135 14.12 19.85 -25.17
N SER A 136 13.49 20.00 -26.32
CA SER A 136 13.31 21.27 -27.01
C SER A 136 12.03 21.97 -26.53
N MET A 137 12.04 23.31 -26.55
CA MET A 137 10.89 24.16 -26.23
C MET A 137 10.67 25.19 -27.35
N ASN A 138 9.39 25.38 -27.71
CA ASN A 138 9.03 26.37 -28.73
C ASN A 138 9.02 27.78 -28.10
N ALA A 139 9.79 28.70 -28.72
CA ALA A 139 9.93 30.07 -28.24
C ALA A 139 8.65 30.89 -28.33
N ASP A 140 7.75 30.63 -29.29
CA ASP A 140 6.46 31.33 -29.41
C ASP A 140 5.46 30.88 -28.33
N GLU A 141 5.41 29.59 -28.06
CA GLU A 141 4.62 29.01 -26.99
C GLU A 141 5.10 29.49 -25.63
N PHE A 142 6.42 29.46 -25.37
CA PHE A 142 7.04 29.97 -24.16
C PHE A 142 6.65 31.43 -23.86
N MET A 143 6.67 32.31 -24.88
CA MET A 143 6.27 33.71 -24.72
C MET A 143 4.77 33.88 -24.37
N GLN A 144 3.96 32.88 -24.68
CA GLN A 144 2.52 32.83 -24.34
C GLN A 144 2.27 32.15 -22.99
N GLY A 145 3.32 31.63 -22.32
CA GLY A 145 3.20 30.92 -21.05
C GLY A 145 2.88 29.42 -21.18
N TYR A 146 2.98 28.85 -22.36
CA TYR A 146 2.85 27.41 -22.59
C TYR A 146 4.23 26.73 -22.57
N TYR A 147 4.43 25.81 -21.67
CA TYR A 147 5.71 25.14 -21.45
C TYR A 147 5.65 23.69 -21.93
N ASN A 148 5.49 23.50 -23.23
CA ASN A 148 5.52 22.21 -23.91
C ASN A 148 6.97 21.86 -24.26
N LEU A 149 7.39 20.67 -23.85
CA LEU A 149 8.73 20.15 -24.10
C LEU A 149 8.62 18.88 -24.93
N GLU A 150 9.48 18.77 -25.98
CA GLU A 150 9.45 17.64 -26.90
C GLU A 150 10.85 17.26 -27.37
N ALA A 151 11.11 15.94 -27.47
CA ALA A 151 12.29 15.42 -28.16
C ALA A 151 12.09 15.44 -29.68
N LEU A 152 12.73 16.36 -30.38
CA LEU A 152 12.59 16.47 -31.85
C LEU A 152 13.29 15.33 -32.59
N GLN A 153 14.51 14.98 -32.22
CA GLN A 153 15.27 13.86 -32.75
C GLN A 153 15.95 13.02 -31.66
N THR A 154 16.52 13.70 -30.66
CA THR A 154 17.16 13.11 -29.50
C THR A 154 16.72 13.90 -28.28
N ALA A 155 16.67 13.26 -27.15
CA ALA A 155 16.57 13.93 -25.85
C ALA A 155 17.90 13.73 -25.11
N GLY A 156 18.47 14.81 -24.60
CA GLY A 156 19.71 14.75 -23.83
C GLY A 156 19.45 14.32 -22.37
N ALA A 157 20.50 13.81 -21.72
CA ALA A 157 20.47 13.55 -20.29
C ALA A 157 20.61 14.83 -19.48
N VAL A 158 20.00 14.88 -18.27
CA VAL A 158 20.20 15.96 -17.30
C VAL A 158 20.75 15.37 -16.00
N ILE A 159 22.00 15.72 -15.69
CA ILE A 159 22.72 15.11 -14.55
C ILE A 159 23.19 16.19 -13.58
N ASN A 160 22.84 16.06 -12.31
CA ASN A 160 23.27 16.95 -11.25
C ASN A 160 24.24 16.26 -10.27
N TYR A 161 25.45 16.82 -10.12
CA TYR A 161 26.40 16.48 -9.08
C TYR A 161 26.59 17.64 -8.08
N GLY A 162 26.04 18.82 -8.34
CA GLY A 162 26.24 20.05 -7.58
C GLY A 162 25.09 20.39 -6.65
N LEU A 163 25.04 21.66 -6.27
CA LEU A 163 23.96 22.23 -5.47
C LEU A 163 23.00 23.03 -6.36
N ILE A 164 21.73 22.62 -6.39
CA ILE A 164 20.63 23.39 -6.95
C ILE A 164 19.74 23.87 -5.81
N ASN A 165 19.66 25.19 -5.63
CA ASN A 165 18.91 25.84 -4.55
C ASN A 165 17.86 26.78 -5.16
N ALA A 166 16.58 26.41 -5.06
CA ALA A 166 15.47 27.27 -5.40
C ALA A 166 15.07 28.15 -4.19
N ALA A 167 14.53 29.32 -4.47
CA ALA A 167 13.99 30.17 -3.42
C ALA A 167 12.76 29.49 -2.78
N THR A 168 12.39 29.92 -1.58
CA THR A 168 11.18 29.45 -0.89
C THR A 168 9.94 29.60 -1.80
N GLY A 169 9.20 28.51 -2.04
CA GLY A 169 8.11 28.43 -2.99
C GLY A 169 8.54 28.34 -4.46
N GLY A 170 9.84 28.27 -4.72
CA GLY A 170 10.39 28.05 -6.04
C GLY A 170 10.49 26.57 -6.40
N ASN A 171 10.58 26.28 -7.68
CA ASN A 171 10.52 24.91 -8.20
C ASN A 171 11.80 24.51 -8.91
N VAL A 172 12.08 23.20 -8.93
CA VAL A 172 13.15 22.61 -9.73
C VAL A 172 12.57 21.50 -10.60
N ALA A 173 12.81 21.57 -11.92
CA ALA A 173 12.47 20.48 -12.83
C ALA A 173 13.72 20.07 -13.63
N LEU A 174 14.10 18.80 -13.54
CA LEU A 174 15.14 18.16 -14.35
C LEU A 174 14.45 17.16 -15.29
N LEU A 175 14.52 17.39 -16.60
CA LEU A 175 13.69 16.68 -17.57
C LEU A 175 14.55 16.23 -18.78
N GLY A 176 14.50 14.96 -19.15
CA GLY A 176 15.33 14.45 -20.24
C GLY A 176 15.04 13.02 -20.65
N SER A 177 15.93 12.43 -21.45
CA SER A 177 15.89 11.00 -21.75
C SER A 177 16.37 10.15 -20.57
N GLU A 178 17.31 10.70 -19.82
CA GLU A 178 17.85 10.20 -18.56
C GLU A 178 17.99 11.39 -17.62
N VAL A 179 17.61 11.21 -16.37
CA VAL A 179 17.73 12.26 -15.35
C VAL A 179 18.37 11.66 -14.10
N ALA A 180 19.51 12.23 -13.68
CA ALA A 180 20.20 11.75 -12.49
C ALA A 180 20.52 12.88 -11.49
N ASN A 181 20.29 12.64 -10.22
CA ASN A 181 20.76 13.49 -9.12
C ASN A 181 21.73 12.71 -8.23
N HIS A 182 22.98 13.17 -8.22
CA HIS A 182 24.04 12.71 -7.32
C HIS A 182 24.50 13.81 -6.35
N GLY A 183 23.91 14.99 -6.46
CA GLY A 183 24.17 16.17 -5.66
C GLY A 183 23.04 16.49 -4.70
N SER A 184 22.80 17.79 -4.51
CA SER A 184 21.73 18.28 -3.61
C SER A 184 20.77 19.20 -4.36
N ILE A 185 19.47 19.00 -4.14
CA ILE A 185 18.40 19.87 -4.65
C ILE A 185 17.55 20.34 -3.47
N LEU A 186 17.39 21.67 -3.33
CA LEU A 186 16.64 22.30 -2.23
C LEU A 186 15.54 23.19 -2.81
N ALA A 187 14.28 22.96 -2.41
CA ALA A 187 13.10 23.69 -2.90
C ALA A 187 11.97 23.75 -1.84
N SER A 188 12.26 24.28 -0.64
CA SER A 188 11.28 24.36 0.43
C SER A 188 10.00 25.10 0.00
N TYR A 189 8.82 24.55 0.34
CA TYR A 189 7.49 24.99 -0.10
C TYR A 189 7.29 24.97 -1.62
N GLY A 190 8.18 24.34 -2.38
CA GLY A 190 8.13 24.23 -3.82
C GLY A 190 8.02 22.78 -4.28
N HIS A 191 8.09 22.58 -5.60
CA HIS A 191 8.08 21.25 -6.20
C HIS A 191 9.46 20.91 -6.78
N VAL A 192 9.90 19.66 -6.60
CA VAL A 192 11.02 19.08 -7.33
C VAL A 192 10.49 17.97 -8.22
N VAL A 193 10.75 18.08 -9.51
CA VAL A 193 10.38 17.08 -10.51
C VAL A 193 11.64 16.58 -11.21
N MET A 194 11.87 15.29 -11.21
CA MET A 194 12.84 14.61 -12.06
C MET A 194 12.07 13.65 -12.97
N ALA A 195 12.14 13.84 -14.28
CA ALA A 195 11.32 13.01 -15.16
C ALA A 195 11.95 12.65 -16.49
N SER A 196 11.70 11.41 -16.92
CA SER A 196 12.07 10.87 -18.24
C SER A 196 10.82 10.62 -19.08
N GLY A 197 10.85 11.08 -20.33
CA GLY A 197 9.79 10.92 -21.31
C GLY A 197 10.10 11.70 -22.58
N LYS A 198 9.38 11.39 -23.66
CA LYS A 198 9.59 12.02 -24.98
C LYS A 198 8.89 13.36 -25.12
N GLN A 199 7.70 13.49 -24.53
CA GLN A 199 6.91 14.73 -24.52
C GLN A 199 6.39 15.00 -23.11
N MET A 200 6.55 16.24 -22.65
CA MET A 200 6.16 16.67 -21.32
C MET A 200 5.52 18.04 -21.35
N VAL A 201 4.58 18.28 -20.46
CA VAL A 201 3.93 19.57 -20.26
C VAL A 201 4.14 20.03 -18.82
N LEU A 202 4.60 21.27 -18.69
CA LEU A 202 4.67 21.95 -17.39
C LEU A 202 3.61 23.06 -17.36
N ASN A 203 2.92 23.17 -16.26
CA ASN A 203 2.01 24.26 -15.99
C ASN A 203 2.31 24.87 -14.63
N PHE A 204 2.42 26.19 -14.55
CA PHE A 204 2.54 26.91 -13.29
C PHE A 204 1.15 27.39 -12.90
N ASP A 205 0.51 26.73 -11.94
CA ASP A 205 -0.77 27.13 -11.40
C ASP A 205 -0.69 28.52 -10.75
N GLY A 206 -1.83 29.08 -10.40
CA GLY A 206 -1.94 30.43 -9.84
C GLY A 206 -1.14 30.67 -8.56
N ASP A 207 -0.75 29.63 -7.86
CA ASP A 207 0.15 29.65 -6.69
C ASP A 207 1.64 29.59 -7.06
N GLY A 208 1.95 29.37 -8.35
CA GLY A 208 3.31 29.28 -8.89
C GLY A 208 3.94 27.89 -8.83
N LEU A 209 3.20 26.87 -8.37
CA LEU A 209 3.65 25.47 -8.34
C LEU A 209 3.58 24.83 -9.72
N ILE A 210 4.38 23.78 -9.94
CA ILE A 210 4.44 23.06 -11.23
C ILE A 210 3.46 21.88 -11.19
N ASN A 211 2.50 21.86 -12.12
CA ASN A 211 1.84 20.64 -12.55
C ASN A 211 2.62 20.03 -13.71
N PHE A 212 2.83 18.73 -13.63
CA PHE A 212 3.66 17.97 -14.54
C PHE A 212 2.88 16.80 -15.15
N GLN A 213 3.06 16.57 -16.45
CA GLN A 213 2.50 15.43 -17.16
C GLN A 213 3.48 14.93 -18.24
N VAL A 214 3.70 13.61 -18.30
CA VAL A 214 4.37 12.95 -19.43
C VAL A 214 3.30 12.51 -20.42
N ASN A 215 3.43 12.91 -21.69
CA ASN A 215 2.43 12.63 -22.73
C ASN A 215 2.87 11.55 -23.73
N GLU A 216 4.19 11.33 -23.90
CA GLU A 216 4.72 10.31 -24.79
C GLU A 216 5.92 9.60 -24.16
N GLN A 217 5.95 8.27 -24.31
CA GLN A 217 7.01 7.40 -23.80
C GLN A 217 8.35 7.62 -24.52
N MET A 218 9.43 7.51 -23.75
CA MET A 218 10.78 7.43 -24.31
C MET A 218 11.00 6.07 -24.99
N LEU A 219 11.46 6.07 -26.23
CA LEU A 219 11.60 4.86 -27.06
C LEU A 219 13.04 4.34 -27.17
N ASN A 220 14.03 5.07 -26.67
CA ASN A 220 15.45 4.72 -26.81
C ASN A 220 16.24 5.13 -25.57
N ASN A 221 17.23 4.32 -25.22
CA ASN A 221 18.25 4.60 -24.23
C ASN A 221 19.57 4.90 -24.93
N ALA A 222 19.85 6.18 -25.17
CA ALA A 222 21.06 6.62 -25.90
C ALA A 222 22.32 6.55 -25.01
N SER A 223 22.17 6.56 -23.71
CA SER A 223 23.26 6.54 -22.72
C SER A 223 23.71 5.13 -22.33
N ASN A 224 22.91 4.09 -22.63
CA ASN A 224 23.02 2.73 -22.09
C ASN A 224 22.99 2.72 -20.53
N SER A 225 22.27 3.66 -19.92
CA SER A 225 22.03 3.67 -18.49
C SER A 225 21.07 2.55 -18.09
N GLU A 226 21.21 2.03 -16.89
CA GLU A 226 20.25 1.06 -16.32
C GLU A 226 18.97 1.77 -15.86
N ASN A 227 19.05 3.06 -15.50
CA ASN A 227 17.97 3.85 -14.91
C ASN A 227 17.56 5.02 -15.81
N ALA A 228 16.27 5.27 -16.00
CA ALA A 228 15.79 6.46 -16.70
C ALA A 228 15.74 7.68 -15.76
N VAL A 229 15.31 7.50 -14.50
CA VAL A 229 15.37 8.50 -13.43
C VAL A 229 16.08 7.89 -12.24
N HIS A 230 17.17 8.52 -11.82
CA HIS A 230 18.04 7.99 -10.75
C HIS A 230 18.38 9.07 -9.71
N ASN A 231 18.15 8.79 -8.44
CA ASN A 231 18.60 9.63 -7.34
C ASN A 231 19.51 8.86 -6.40
N THR A 232 20.76 9.31 -6.24
CA THR A 232 21.69 8.84 -5.21
C THR A 232 22.10 9.97 -4.26
N GLY A 233 21.61 11.18 -4.54
CA GLY A 233 21.89 12.39 -3.76
C GLY A 233 20.76 12.71 -2.77
N GLN A 234 20.67 14.00 -2.44
CA GLN A 234 19.66 14.51 -1.53
C GLN A 234 18.69 15.45 -2.27
N ILE A 235 17.40 15.25 -2.09
CA ILE A 235 16.35 16.15 -2.54
C ILE A 235 15.50 16.56 -1.34
N GLN A 236 15.36 17.87 -1.11
CA GLN A 236 14.58 18.41 -0.01
C GLN A 236 13.58 19.46 -0.50
N ALA A 237 12.30 19.21 -0.20
CA ALA A 237 11.17 20.08 -0.55
C ALA A 237 10.14 20.13 0.59
N ASP A 238 10.59 20.55 1.80
CA ASP A 238 9.73 20.58 2.98
C ASP A 238 8.46 21.40 2.75
N ALA A 239 7.31 20.88 3.18
CA ALA A 239 5.97 21.40 2.88
C ALA A 239 5.67 21.54 1.37
N GLY A 240 6.40 20.85 0.52
CA GLY A 240 6.25 20.84 -0.93
C GLY A 240 6.05 19.42 -1.46
N GLN A 241 6.47 19.22 -2.72
CA GLN A 241 6.35 17.93 -3.38
C GLN A 241 7.65 17.51 -4.06
N ILE A 242 7.95 16.21 -4.02
CA ILE A 242 9.00 15.58 -4.80
C ILE A 242 8.36 14.54 -5.71
N ILE A 243 8.60 14.64 -7.01
CA ILE A 243 8.09 13.71 -8.02
C ILE A 243 9.26 13.18 -8.83
N LEU A 244 9.50 11.88 -8.76
CA LEU A 244 10.38 11.16 -9.64
C LEU A 244 9.49 10.34 -10.59
N ALA A 245 9.50 10.64 -11.88
CA ALA A 245 8.57 10.03 -12.83
C ALA A 245 9.26 9.57 -14.12
N GLY A 246 8.84 8.42 -14.65
CA GLY A 246 9.35 7.94 -15.93
C GLY A 246 8.26 7.26 -16.73
N ASP A 247 8.12 7.67 -18.00
CA ASP A 247 7.29 6.97 -18.98
C ASP A 247 8.16 6.55 -20.16
N VAL A 248 8.55 5.29 -20.14
CA VAL A 248 9.47 4.70 -21.11
C VAL A 248 8.87 3.42 -21.66
N ALA A 249 9.20 3.10 -22.92
CA ALA A 249 8.75 1.85 -23.51
C ALA A 249 9.42 0.65 -22.84
N ALA A 250 8.76 -0.50 -22.86
CA ALA A 250 9.26 -1.73 -22.28
C ALA A 250 10.69 -2.06 -22.79
N ASP A 251 11.53 -2.61 -21.94
CA ASP A 251 12.91 -3.05 -22.21
C ASP A 251 13.90 -1.93 -22.63
N VAL A 252 13.52 -0.66 -22.54
CA VAL A 252 14.42 0.47 -22.85
C VAL A 252 15.38 0.75 -21.70
N PHE A 253 14.93 0.62 -20.46
CA PHE A 253 15.74 0.69 -19.24
C PHE A 253 15.44 -0.50 -18.35
N THR A 254 16.41 -0.92 -17.54
CA THR A 254 16.20 -1.97 -16.53
C THR A 254 15.28 -1.46 -15.43
N ASN A 255 15.52 -0.23 -14.96
CA ASN A 255 14.68 0.44 -13.96
C ASN A 255 14.20 1.78 -14.55
N VAL A 256 12.95 2.09 -14.41
CA VAL A 256 12.43 3.37 -14.89
C VAL A 256 12.67 4.46 -13.85
N VAL A 257 12.36 4.18 -12.59
CA VAL A 257 12.68 5.06 -11.46
C VAL A 257 13.49 4.28 -10.42
N ASN A 258 14.62 4.83 -9.99
CA ASN A 258 15.45 4.25 -8.95
C ASN A 258 15.89 5.32 -7.95
N ASN A 259 15.48 5.18 -6.68
CA ASN A 259 15.91 6.04 -5.58
C ASN A 259 16.77 5.28 -4.57
N GLU A 260 18.06 5.60 -4.56
CA GLU A 260 19.05 5.10 -3.59
C GLU A 260 19.46 6.20 -2.59
N GLY A 261 19.02 7.44 -2.82
CA GLY A 261 19.35 8.61 -2.03
C GLY A 261 18.25 9.00 -1.03
N MET A 262 18.37 10.22 -0.50
CA MET A 262 17.41 10.79 0.43
C MET A 262 16.40 11.68 -0.29
N LEU A 263 15.12 11.46 -0.05
CA LEU A 263 14.01 12.34 -0.42
C LEU A 263 13.34 12.83 0.86
N GLN A 264 13.28 14.15 1.04
CA GLN A 264 12.67 14.75 2.22
C GLN A 264 11.64 15.80 1.82
N ALA A 265 10.41 15.61 2.26
CA ALA A 265 9.33 16.58 2.12
C ALA A 265 8.53 16.65 3.44
N SER A 266 9.21 16.97 4.55
CA SER A 266 8.61 17.03 5.87
C SER A 266 7.47 18.03 5.93
N SER A 267 6.40 17.72 6.67
CA SER A 267 5.27 18.61 6.88
C SER A 267 5.66 19.82 7.74
N ILE A 268 5.24 21.01 7.35
CA ILE A 268 5.40 22.22 8.15
C ILE A 268 4.02 22.75 8.56
N SER A 269 3.75 22.81 9.85
CA SER A 269 2.44 23.14 10.41
C SER A 269 1.38 22.12 9.95
N ASN A 270 0.34 22.54 9.22
CA ASN A 270 -0.72 21.67 8.71
C ASN A 270 -0.58 21.41 7.20
N VAL A 271 0.56 21.70 6.59
CA VAL A 271 0.83 21.44 5.18
C VAL A 271 1.67 20.18 5.10
N GLY A 272 1.06 19.06 4.70
CA GLY A 272 1.73 17.78 4.49
C GLY A 272 2.64 17.82 3.27
N GLY A 273 3.83 17.24 3.36
CA GLY A 273 4.69 17.00 2.22
C GLY A 273 4.19 15.82 1.40
N VAL A 274 4.56 15.78 0.13
CA VAL A 274 4.20 14.66 -0.77
C VAL A 274 5.44 14.20 -1.52
N ILE A 275 5.69 12.90 -1.48
CA ILE A 275 6.72 12.26 -2.31
C ILE A 275 6.06 11.20 -3.18
N ARG A 276 6.27 11.33 -4.51
CA ARG A 276 5.76 10.38 -5.47
C ARG A 276 6.88 9.85 -6.36
N LEU A 277 7.04 8.53 -6.38
CA LEU A 277 7.81 7.79 -7.36
C LEU A 277 6.81 7.08 -8.26
N GLN A 278 6.86 7.33 -9.57
CA GLN A 278 5.87 6.75 -10.50
C GLN A 278 6.53 6.38 -11.83
N SER A 279 6.26 5.18 -12.32
CA SER A 279 6.82 4.75 -13.60
C SER A 279 5.87 3.86 -14.39
N SER A 280 6.12 3.78 -15.71
CA SER A 280 5.49 2.79 -16.58
C SER A 280 6.12 1.40 -16.50
N GLY A 281 7.18 1.20 -15.73
CA GLY A 281 7.92 -0.05 -15.55
C GLY A 281 8.34 -0.26 -14.11
N ALA A 282 9.61 -0.61 -13.87
CA ALA A 282 10.11 -0.86 -12.52
C ALA A 282 10.42 0.45 -11.77
N THR A 283 9.86 0.56 -10.56
CA THR A 283 10.18 1.59 -9.57
C THR A 283 10.88 0.94 -8.39
N LEU A 284 12.14 1.32 -8.15
CA LEU A 284 12.94 0.80 -7.05
C LEU A 284 13.25 1.89 -6.02
N HIS A 285 13.23 1.50 -4.75
CA HIS A 285 13.63 2.33 -3.64
C HIS A 285 14.52 1.54 -2.68
N SER A 286 15.72 2.07 -2.37
CA SER A 286 16.65 1.49 -1.40
C SER A 286 17.30 2.54 -0.50
N GLY A 287 16.90 3.80 -0.63
CA GLY A 287 17.36 4.94 0.15
C GLY A 287 16.42 5.30 1.31
N GLU A 288 16.27 6.60 1.56
CA GLU A 288 15.41 7.16 2.60
C GLU A 288 14.34 8.08 2.00
N ILE A 289 13.09 7.88 2.39
CA ILE A 289 11.95 8.78 2.13
C ILE A 289 11.43 9.29 3.46
N ASN A 290 11.38 10.62 3.65
CA ASN A 290 10.94 11.26 4.86
C ASN A 290 9.87 12.33 4.55
N VAL A 291 8.66 12.10 5.05
CA VAL A 291 7.53 13.05 5.00
C VAL A 291 6.97 13.29 6.41
N THR A 292 7.80 13.22 7.43
CA THR A 292 7.39 13.36 8.84
C THR A 292 6.70 14.69 9.13
N GLY A 293 5.74 14.67 10.06
CA GLY A 293 5.02 15.83 10.55
C GLY A 293 5.54 16.32 11.91
N GLU A 294 6.53 17.24 11.94
CA GLU A 294 7.13 17.73 13.18
C GLU A 294 6.13 18.44 14.12
N ASN A 295 5.06 19.01 13.61
CA ASN A 295 4.03 19.74 14.37
C ASN A 295 2.60 19.38 13.90
N GLY A 296 2.41 18.32 13.15
CA GLY A 296 1.14 17.93 12.54
C GLY A 296 1.09 16.45 12.19
N GLN A 297 0.23 16.10 11.26
CA GLN A 297 0.19 14.75 10.68
C GLN A 297 1.38 14.52 9.74
N GLY A 298 1.77 13.28 9.60
CA GLY A 298 2.69 12.84 8.56
C GLY A 298 2.18 13.16 7.15
N GLY A 299 3.07 13.14 6.16
CA GLY A 299 2.75 13.44 4.77
C GLY A 299 2.27 12.22 3.98
N ILE A 300 2.40 12.30 2.66
CA ILE A 300 1.96 11.26 1.74
C ILE A 300 3.16 10.73 0.94
N VAL A 301 3.31 9.41 0.91
CA VAL A 301 4.27 8.71 0.06
C VAL A 301 3.51 7.82 -0.92
N GLN A 302 3.89 7.87 -2.20
CA GLN A 302 3.36 7.01 -3.25
C GLN A 302 4.54 6.43 -4.04
N ILE A 303 4.69 5.10 -4.03
CA ILE A 303 5.71 4.37 -4.79
C ILE A 303 4.97 3.43 -5.75
N LEU A 304 4.85 3.88 -7.01
CA LEU A 304 3.96 3.30 -8.01
C LEU A 304 4.74 2.91 -9.27
N GLY A 305 4.33 1.85 -9.93
CA GLY A 305 4.94 1.34 -11.16
C GLY A 305 4.25 0.06 -11.61
N ASP A 306 4.67 -0.52 -12.72
CA ASP A 306 4.25 -1.87 -13.09
C ASP A 306 4.88 -2.91 -12.15
N GLN A 307 6.15 -2.69 -11.78
CA GLN A 307 6.85 -3.44 -10.74
C GLN A 307 7.38 -2.47 -9.68
N VAL A 308 7.12 -2.77 -8.41
CA VAL A 308 7.55 -1.91 -7.29
C VAL A 308 8.42 -2.70 -6.33
N GLY A 309 9.62 -2.20 -6.03
CA GLY A 309 10.55 -2.84 -5.11
C GLY A 309 11.12 -1.91 -4.05
N LEU A 310 10.94 -2.28 -2.77
CA LEU A 310 11.67 -1.71 -1.65
C LEU A 310 12.83 -2.67 -1.31
N MET A 311 14.06 -2.21 -1.49
CA MET A 311 15.25 -3.05 -1.53
C MET A 311 16.26 -2.68 -0.44
N GLY A 312 17.08 -3.63 -0.06
CA GLY A 312 18.20 -3.39 0.87
C GLY A 312 17.70 -2.90 2.23
N SER A 313 18.11 -1.72 2.66
CA SER A 313 17.68 -1.08 3.91
C SER A 313 16.85 0.18 3.63
N ALA A 314 15.89 0.07 2.74
CA ALA A 314 14.98 1.17 2.41
C ALA A 314 14.20 1.63 3.65
N VAL A 315 14.07 2.94 3.80
CA VAL A 315 13.32 3.57 4.89
C VAL A 315 12.25 4.49 4.30
N VAL A 316 11.02 4.34 4.77
CA VAL A 316 9.90 5.24 4.48
C VAL A 316 9.31 5.72 5.80
N ASP A 317 9.39 7.02 6.09
CA ASP A 317 8.87 7.60 7.31
C ASP A 317 7.83 8.68 7.01
N ALA A 318 6.59 8.36 7.32
CA ALA A 318 5.41 9.21 7.25
C ALA A 318 4.79 9.46 8.64
N SER A 319 5.59 9.35 9.71
CA SER A 319 5.11 9.58 11.08
C SER A 319 4.80 11.05 11.33
N GLY A 320 3.91 11.33 12.29
CA GLY A 320 3.59 12.71 12.66
C GLY A 320 3.21 12.87 14.13
N VAL A 321 3.43 14.08 14.68
CA VAL A 321 3.17 14.38 16.09
C VAL A 321 1.69 14.25 16.43
N SER A 322 0.79 14.58 15.50
CA SER A 322 -0.66 14.57 15.72
C SER A 322 -1.43 13.55 14.87
N GLY A 323 -0.74 12.58 14.32
CA GLY A 323 -1.30 11.48 13.51
C GLY A 323 -0.32 10.99 12.47
N GLY A 324 -0.37 9.71 12.13
CA GLY A 324 0.41 9.14 11.05
C GLY A 324 -0.04 9.65 9.66
N GLY A 325 0.81 9.46 8.66
CA GLY A 325 0.56 9.83 7.26
C GLY A 325 -0.01 8.69 6.44
N VAL A 326 0.15 8.80 5.12
CA VAL A 326 -0.31 7.79 4.15
C VAL A 326 0.85 7.28 3.32
N VAL A 327 1.01 5.98 3.24
CA VAL A 327 2.03 5.31 2.42
C VAL A 327 1.35 4.31 1.49
N LEU A 328 1.49 4.52 0.18
CA LEU A 328 0.96 3.67 -0.87
C LEU A 328 2.11 3.06 -1.66
N ILE A 329 2.22 1.74 -1.66
CA ILE A 329 3.27 0.98 -2.34
C ILE A 329 2.59 -0.01 -3.28
N GLY A 330 2.79 0.18 -4.59
CA GLY A 330 2.23 -0.68 -5.63
C GLY A 330 0.74 -0.51 -5.92
N GLY A 331 0.00 0.32 -5.16
CA GLY A 331 -1.43 0.57 -5.38
C GLY A 331 -2.10 1.27 -4.21
N ASP A 332 -3.42 1.37 -4.25
CA ASP A 332 -4.28 1.88 -3.19
C ASP A 332 -5.17 0.75 -2.65
N TYR A 333 -5.98 1.04 -1.64
CA TYR A 333 -6.85 0.10 -0.94
C TYR A 333 -7.58 -0.85 -1.90
N GLN A 334 -7.32 -2.16 -1.76
CA GLN A 334 -7.85 -3.25 -2.60
C GLN A 334 -7.65 -3.03 -4.12
N GLY A 335 -6.66 -2.20 -4.52
CA GLY A 335 -6.43 -1.84 -5.92
C GLY A 335 -7.62 -1.20 -6.63
N SER A 336 -8.55 -0.63 -5.88
CA SER A 336 -9.87 -0.18 -6.36
C SER A 336 -9.92 1.27 -6.84
N ASN A 337 -8.84 2.04 -6.65
CA ASN A 337 -8.76 3.45 -7.03
C ASN A 337 -8.21 3.61 -8.44
N ASP A 338 -9.06 3.92 -9.41
CA ASP A 338 -8.67 4.11 -10.82
C ASP A 338 -7.68 5.27 -11.05
N ASP A 339 -7.55 6.20 -10.10
CA ASP A 339 -6.61 7.34 -10.19
C ASP A 339 -5.19 6.97 -9.70
N ILE A 340 -5.02 5.81 -9.07
CA ILE A 340 -3.74 5.29 -8.57
C ILE A 340 -3.37 4.04 -9.37
N GLN A 341 -2.18 4.06 -9.99
CA GLN A 341 -1.68 2.93 -10.76
C GLN A 341 -1.43 1.73 -9.84
N ASN A 342 -1.97 0.56 -10.20
CA ASN A 342 -1.62 -0.71 -9.55
C ASN A 342 -0.35 -1.31 -10.16
N ALA A 343 0.48 -1.90 -9.30
CA ALA A 343 1.59 -2.73 -9.72
C ALA A 343 1.11 -4.13 -10.13
N SER A 344 1.77 -4.73 -11.09
CA SER A 344 1.63 -6.16 -11.34
C SER A 344 2.33 -6.99 -10.25
N GLN A 345 3.46 -6.49 -9.75
CA GLN A 345 4.24 -7.13 -8.69
C GLN A 345 4.79 -6.09 -7.71
N THR A 346 4.74 -6.42 -6.41
CA THR A 346 5.32 -5.60 -5.35
C THR A 346 6.21 -6.46 -4.45
N TYR A 347 7.42 -5.96 -4.17
CA TYR A 347 8.41 -6.61 -3.30
C TYR A 347 8.87 -5.66 -2.20
N VAL A 348 8.84 -6.12 -0.95
CA VAL A 348 9.36 -5.40 0.22
C VAL A 348 10.34 -6.32 0.96
N GLY A 349 11.63 -5.96 0.95
CA GLY A 349 12.71 -6.79 1.49
C GLY A 349 12.82 -6.73 3.02
N GLU A 350 13.47 -7.73 3.64
CA GLU A 350 13.59 -7.94 5.09
C GLU A 350 14.13 -6.75 5.91
N ASN A 351 15.07 -6.01 5.37
CA ASN A 351 15.70 -4.93 6.12
C ASN A 351 15.05 -3.56 5.82
N THR A 352 13.83 -3.57 5.30
CA THR A 352 13.07 -2.36 5.00
C THR A 352 12.23 -1.96 6.20
N SER A 353 12.03 -0.64 6.39
CA SER A 353 11.21 -0.11 7.46
C SER A 353 10.24 0.95 6.92
N ILE A 354 8.97 0.78 7.23
CA ILE A 354 7.90 1.71 6.85
C ILE A 354 7.23 2.18 8.14
N SER A 355 7.24 3.50 8.39
CA SER A 355 6.64 4.09 9.58
C SER A 355 5.56 5.10 9.20
N ALA A 356 4.41 4.96 9.83
CA ALA A 356 3.30 5.91 9.75
C ALA A 356 2.68 6.13 11.15
N ASP A 357 3.53 6.31 12.16
CA ASP A 357 3.12 6.43 13.54
C ASP A 357 2.51 7.79 13.88
N ALA A 358 1.55 7.81 14.79
CA ALA A 358 1.26 8.99 15.59
C ALA A 358 2.21 9.01 16.80
N ILE A 359 2.94 10.12 17.00
CA ILE A 359 3.97 10.18 18.05
C ILE A 359 3.39 10.59 19.40
N GLU A 360 2.60 11.68 19.45
CA GLU A 360 2.03 12.20 20.69
C GLU A 360 0.51 11.94 20.76
N SER A 361 -0.23 12.32 19.73
CA SER A 361 -1.70 12.21 19.72
C SER A 361 -2.21 11.91 18.32
N GLY A 362 -3.43 11.41 18.24
CA GLY A 362 -4.05 11.01 16.97
C GLY A 362 -3.80 9.54 16.63
N ASN A 363 -4.44 9.07 15.61
CA ASN A 363 -4.37 7.68 15.19
C ASN A 363 -3.11 7.43 14.35
N GLY A 364 -2.65 6.19 14.34
CA GLY A 364 -1.68 5.70 13.38
C GLY A 364 -2.14 5.96 11.94
N GLY A 365 -1.20 5.93 10.99
CA GLY A 365 -1.47 6.24 9.60
C GLY A 365 -2.03 5.05 8.80
N ASN A 366 -2.11 5.25 7.50
CA ASN A 366 -2.54 4.20 6.56
C ASN A 366 -1.34 3.76 5.72
N VAL A 367 -1.05 2.47 5.71
CA VAL A 367 -0.02 1.85 4.88
C VAL A 367 -0.65 0.79 4.00
N ILE A 368 -0.52 0.94 2.68
CA ILE A 368 -1.03 -0.01 1.70
C ILE A 368 0.14 -0.58 0.89
N VAL A 369 0.24 -1.89 0.85
CA VAL A 369 1.17 -2.65 -0.02
C VAL A 369 0.33 -3.56 -0.90
N TRP A 370 0.29 -3.26 -2.19
CA TRP A 370 -0.62 -3.88 -3.14
C TRP A 370 0.06 -4.36 -4.42
N ALA A 371 -0.46 -5.45 -5.00
CA ALA A 371 -0.22 -5.82 -6.38
C ALA A 371 -1.42 -6.51 -7.03
N ASP A 372 -1.60 -6.33 -8.34
CA ASP A 372 -2.64 -7.05 -9.09
C ASP A 372 -2.32 -8.55 -9.25
N ASN A 373 -1.06 -8.97 -9.17
CA ASN A 373 -0.67 -10.38 -9.26
C ASN A 373 0.00 -10.86 -7.97
N THR A 374 1.18 -10.34 -7.62
CA THR A 374 2.01 -10.91 -6.57
C THR A 374 2.57 -9.85 -5.63
N THR A 375 2.41 -10.06 -4.34
CA THR A 375 3.06 -9.27 -3.28
C THR A 375 3.98 -10.17 -2.46
N GLN A 376 5.26 -9.80 -2.35
CA GLN A 376 6.23 -10.42 -1.46
C GLN A 376 6.63 -9.41 -0.39
N TYR A 377 6.33 -9.72 0.86
CA TYR A 377 6.51 -8.80 1.97
C TYR A 377 7.30 -9.42 3.13
N TYR A 378 8.46 -8.84 3.46
CA TYR A 378 9.39 -9.34 4.48
C TYR A 378 9.90 -8.26 5.44
N GLY A 379 9.48 -7.02 5.28
CA GLY A 379 9.95 -5.86 6.05
C GLY A 379 9.12 -5.58 7.32
N ASP A 380 9.40 -4.45 7.97
CA ASP A 380 8.70 -4.00 9.16
C ASP A 380 7.79 -2.82 8.84
N ILE A 381 6.53 -2.86 9.28
CA ILE A 381 5.59 -1.73 9.27
C ILE A 381 5.24 -1.32 10.70
N SER A 382 5.27 -0.02 10.98
CA SER A 382 4.73 0.58 12.18
C SER A 382 3.69 1.65 11.83
N ALA A 383 2.48 1.51 12.37
CA ALA A 383 1.39 2.47 12.23
C ALA A 383 0.67 2.63 13.59
N ARG A 384 1.45 3.01 14.63
CA ARG A 384 0.99 3.07 16.03
C ARG A 384 0.18 4.31 16.34
N GLY A 385 -0.76 4.15 17.28
CA GLY A 385 -1.47 5.28 17.89
C GLY A 385 -0.59 6.13 18.79
N GLY A 386 -0.97 7.40 19.00
CA GLY A 386 -0.21 8.36 19.77
C GLY A 386 -0.06 7.98 21.25
N SER A 387 1.11 8.26 21.84
CA SER A 387 1.43 7.92 23.24
C SER A 387 0.54 8.59 24.27
N ILE A 388 -0.17 9.67 23.92
CA ILE A 388 -1.11 10.39 24.80
C ILE A 388 -2.55 10.00 24.47
N SER A 389 -2.90 9.81 23.20
CA SER A 389 -4.25 9.45 22.74
C SER A 389 -4.26 9.07 21.27
N GLY A 390 -5.19 8.22 20.90
CA GLY A 390 -5.43 7.79 19.52
C GLY A 390 -5.34 6.28 19.38
N ASP A 391 -5.96 5.76 18.34
CA ASP A 391 -5.99 4.35 18.01
C ASP A 391 -4.85 4.00 17.06
N GLY A 392 -4.54 2.71 16.94
CA GLY A 392 -3.63 2.21 15.92
C GLY A 392 -4.13 2.51 14.50
N GLY A 393 -3.25 2.42 13.52
CA GLY A 393 -3.54 2.73 12.13
C GLY A 393 -4.12 1.56 11.36
N PHE A 394 -4.16 1.71 10.05
CA PHE A 394 -4.59 0.69 9.11
C PHE A 394 -3.43 0.26 8.22
N VAL A 395 -3.22 -1.04 8.14
CA VAL A 395 -2.23 -1.65 7.26
C VAL A 395 -2.91 -2.66 6.36
N GLU A 396 -2.69 -2.58 5.07
CA GLU A 396 -3.09 -3.59 4.09
C GLU A 396 -1.85 -4.13 3.40
N ILE A 397 -1.71 -5.45 3.37
CA ILE A 397 -0.72 -6.16 2.55
C ILE A 397 -1.51 -7.18 1.75
N SER A 398 -1.61 -6.98 0.44
CA SER A 398 -2.57 -7.69 -0.38
C SER A 398 -2.08 -7.96 -1.79
N ALA A 399 -2.63 -9.00 -2.41
CA ALA A 399 -2.46 -9.29 -3.84
C ALA A 399 -3.68 -10.03 -4.38
N LYS A 400 -4.13 -9.72 -5.59
CA LYS A 400 -5.27 -10.43 -6.18
C LYS A 400 -5.03 -11.92 -6.41
N SER A 401 -3.77 -12.34 -6.60
CA SER A 401 -3.46 -13.76 -6.89
C SER A 401 -2.74 -14.41 -5.71
N TRP A 402 -1.52 -14.02 -5.42
CA TRP A 402 -0.68 -14.69 -4.45
C TRP A 402 0.19 -13.70 -3.67
N MET A 403 0.44 -14.02 -2.42
CA MET A 403 1.38 -13.28 -1.61
C MET A 403 2.28 -14.21 -0.78
N ASP A 404 3.47 -13.70 -0.46
CA ASP A 404 4.39 -14.28 0.50
C ASP A 404 4.63 -13.25 1.60
N PHE A 405 4.34 -13.61 2.85
CA PHE A 405 4.38 -12.71 3.99
C PHE A 405 5.11 -13.35 5.16
N SER A 406 6.18 -12.72 5.59
CA SER A 406 6.89 -13.05 6.84
C SER A 406 7.48 -11.82 7.52
N GLY A 407 6.90 -10.65 7.27
CA GLY A 407 7.28 -9.38 7.89
C GLY A 407 6.60 -9.12 9.23
N ASP A 408 6.97 -8.02 9.89
CA ASP A 408 6.37 -7.58 11.15
C ASP A 408 5.44 -6.38 10.94
N VAL A 409 4.32 -6.34 11.70
CA VAL A 409 3.34 -5.25 11.63
C VAL A 409 2.88 -4.88 13.03
N ASP A 410 3.14 -3.63 13.41
CA ASP A 410 2.75 -3.03 14.68
C ASP A 410 1.74 -1.89 14.46
N THR A 411 0.48 -2.14 14.81
CA THR A 411 -0.57 -1.11 14.86
C THR A 411 -1.05 -0.88 16.29
N SER A 412 -0.19 -1.07 17.27
CA SER A 412 -0.52 -0.90 18.69
C SER A 412 -0.87 0.54 19.05
N ALA A 413 -1.55 0.72 20.16
CA ALA A 413 -1.90 2.03 20.72
C ALA A 413 -1.81 2.00 22.24
N ASP A 414 -0.98 2.88 22.82
CA ASP A 414 -0.79 2.97 24.27
C ASP A 414 -2.05 3.40 25.02
N GLN A 415 -2.92 4.21 24.39
CA GLN A 415 -4.08 4.86 25.00
C GLN A 415 -5.36 4.73 24.15
N GLY A 416 -5.39 3.84 23.18
CA GLY A 416 -6.50 3.61 22.27
C GLY A 416 -6.67 2.14 21.93
N ASP A 417 -7.51 1.86 20.95
CA ASP A 417 -7.72 0.52 20.43
C ASP A 417 -6.59 0.14 19.44
N LEU A 418 -6.28 -1.15 19.33
CA LEU A 418 -5.38 -1.68 18.32
C LEU A 418 -5.90 -1.31 16.93
N GLY A 419 -4.99 -1.00 16.00
CA GLY A 419 -5.32 -0.83 14.60
C GLY A 419 -5.63 -2.15 13.90
N LEU A 420 -5.66 -2.13 12.58
CA LEU A 420 -6.06 -3.28 11.77
C LEU A 420 -4.99 -3.62 10.72
N LEU A 421 -4.62 -4.89 10.63
CA LEU A 421 -3.92 -5.50 9.51
C LEU A 421 -4.90 -6.29 8.65
N LEU A 422 -5.00 -5.94 7.38
CA LEU A 422 -5.72 -6.69 6.34
C LEU A 422 -4.73 -7.46 5.47
N LEU A 423 -4.95 -8.78 5.35
CA LEU A 423 -4.26 -9.67 4.42
C LEU A 423 -5.30 -10.25 3.44
N ASP A 424 -5.23 -9.87 2.15
CA ASP A 424 -6.28 -10.19 1.16
C ASP A 424 -5.69 -10.78 -0.14
N PRO A 425 -5.34 -12.09 -0.15
CA PRO A 425 -5.03 -12.84 -1.38
C PRO A 425 -6.23 -13.60 -1.94
N LYS A 426 -6.00 -14.41 -2.99
CA LYS A 426 -7.03 -15.26 -3.61
C LYS A 426 -7.52 -16.37 -2.68
N ASN A 427 -6.61 -17.17 -2.12
CA ASN A 427 -6.87 -18.19 -1.11
C ASN A 427 -5.89 -18.05 0.04
N ILE A 428 -6.32 -18.43 1.24
CA ILE A 428 -5.48 -18.46 2.44
C ILE A 428 -5.40 -19.87 2.99
N ILE A 429 -4.18 -20.33 3.26
CA ILE A 429 -3.93 -21.56 4.02
C ILE A 429 -3.03 -21.20 5.20
N ILE A 430 -3.51 -21.44 6.42
CA ILE A 430 -2.68 -21.36 7.62
C ILE A 430 -2.07 -22.73 7.85
N GLN A 431 -0.74 -22.81 7.78
CA GLN A 431 -0.02 -24.06 8.04
C GLN A 431 1.45 -23.77 8.33
N ASP A 432 2.13 -24.67 9.07
CA ASP A 432 3.59 -24.59 9.26
C ASP A 432 4.27 -24.42 7.89
N ALA A 433 4.68 -23.19 7.62
CA ALA A 433 5.26 -22.82 6.33
C ALA A 433 6.65 -23.46 6.11
N GLY A 434 7.20 -24.12 7.15
CA GLY A 434 8.60 -24.48 7.18
C GLY A 434 9.46 -23.22 7.11
N VAL A 435 10.74 -23.33 7.41
CA VAL A 435 11.65 -22.18 7.22
C VAL A 435 11.64 -21.84 5.74
N GLY A 436 10.91 -20.78 5.38
CA GLY A 436 10.77 -20.32 4.00
C GLY A 436 12.15 -20.25 3.36
N THR A 437 12.31 -20.91 2.25
CA THR A 437 13.50 -20.72 1.44
C THR A 437 13.34 -19.33 0.84
N GLU A 438 13.89 -18.32 1.54
CA GLU A 438 14.07 -17.01 0.96
C GLU A 438 14.55 -17.14 -0.47
N VAL A 439 13.76 -16.70 -1.41
CA VAL A 439 14.28 -16.45 -2.75
C VAL A 439 15.03 -15.12 -2.67
N ALA A 440 16.11 -15.12 -1.92
CA ALA A 440 16.92 -13.96 -1.50
C ALA A 440 17.57 -13.19 -2.66
N SER A 441 17.16 -13.36 -3.90
CA SER A 441 17.83 -12.71 -5.01
C SER A 441 16.96 -12.27 -6.19
N VAL A 442 15.66 -12.50 -6.17
CA VAL A 442 14.78 -12.09 -7.26
C VAL A 442 13.64 -11.26 -6.68
N ALA A 443 13.77 -9.95 -6.76
CA ALA A 443 12.75 -9.00 -6.30
C ALA A 443 11.42 -9.17 -7.04
N PHE A 444 11.40 -9.81 -8.17
CA PHE A 444 10.18 -10.03 -8.94
C PHE A 444 10.18 -11.46 -9.49
N VAL A 445 9.12 -12.21 -9.18
CA VAL A 445 8.90 -13.54 -9.75
C VAL A 445 8.60 -13.44 -11.24
N ASP A 446 8.85 -14.51 -11.98
CA ASP A 446 8.56 -14.53 -13.43
C ASP A 446 7.07 -14.29 -13.64
N ALA A 447 6.72 -13.31 -14.45
CA ALA A 447 5.32 -12.97 -14.77
C ALA A 447 4.57 -14.13 -15.50
N GLU A 448 5.30 -15.11 -16.06
CA GLU A 448 4.73 -16.31 -16.67
C GLU A 448 4.43 -17.41 -15.63
N ASP A 449 4.96 -17.29 -14.38
CA ASP A 449 4.66 -18.17 -13.26
C ASP A 449 4.30 -17.30 -12.02
N PRO A 450 3.05 -16.86 -11.91
CA PRO A 450 2.59 -15.93 -10.87
C PRO A 450 2.59 -16.52 -9.44
N GLY A 451 3.13 -17.71 -9.27
CA GLY A 451 3.09 -18.44 -8.00
C GLY A 451 1.87 -19.36 -7.87
N PRO A 452 1.77 -20.11 -6.79
CA PRO A 452 0.60 -20.93 -6.50
C PRO A 452 -0.64 -20.04 -6.26
N ASP A 453 -1.83 -20.57 -6.54
CA ASP A 453 -3.10 -19.87 -6.22
C ASP A 453 -3.35 -19.75 -4.71
N ASP A 454 -2.61 -20.51 -3.90
CA ASP A 454 -2.77 -20.57 -2.46
C ASP A 454 -1.65 -19.79 -1.75
N THR A 455 -2.02 -18.83 -0.93
CA THR A 455 -1.13 -18.09 -0.03
C THR A 455 -1.03 -18.84 1.30
N ILE A 456 0.18 -19.08 1.76
CA ILE A 456 0.46 -19.79 3.01
C ILE A 456 0.94 -18.79 4.05
N PHE A 457 0.30 -18.80 5.22
CA PHE A 457 0.75 -18.08 6.41
C PHE A 457 1.05 -19.08 7.53
N ASP A 458 2.06 -18.77 8.33
CA ASP A 458 2.39 -19.49 9.55
C ASP A 458 1.50 -18.98 10.71
N GLY A 459 0.90 -19.89 11.46
CA GLY A 459 0.01 -19.53 12.56
C GLY A 459 0.73 -18.81 13.71
N ASP A 460 1.96 -19.19 14.00
CA ASP A 460 2.79 -18.56 15.02
C ASP A 460 3.24 -17.15 14.61
N ASP A 461 3.54 -16.91 13.33
CA ASP A 461 3.89 -15.59 12.80
C ASP A 461 2.69 -14.64 12.93
N LEU A 462 1.50 -15.08 12.53
CA LEU A 462 0.27 -14.29 12.73
C LEU A 462 0.00 -14.00 14.20
N ALA A 463 0.26 -14.97 15.08
CA ALA A 463 0.11 -14.80 16.52
C ALA A 463 1.09 -13.77 17.11
N GLY A 464 2.25 -13.57 16.49
CA GLY A 464 3.28 -12.61 16.91
C GLY A 464 2.96 -11.14 16.66
N LEU A 465 2.03 -10.81 15.77
CA LEU A 465 1.76 -9.45 15.33
C LEU A 465 0.99 -8.62 16.37
N ASP A 466 1.34 -7.34 16.51
CA ASP A 466 0.68 -6.38 17.42
C ASP A 466 -0.42 -5.57 16.70
N SER A 467 -1.40 -6.28 16.13
CA SER A 467 -2.52 -5.73 15.34
C SER A 467 -3.79 -6.56 15.52
N ASN A 468 -4.96 -5.97 15.34
CA ASN A 468 -6.14 -6.74 14.97
C ASN A 468 -5.92 -7.33 13.57
N ILE A 469 -6.33 -8.55 13.33
CA ILE A 469 -6.10 -9.24 12.05
C ILE A 469 -7.42 -9.49 11.34
N LEU A 470 -7.47 -9.11 10.06
CA LEU A 470 -8.50 -9.53 9.11
C LEU A 470 -7.84 -10.33 7.99
N LEU A 471 -8.09 -11.64 7.99
CA LEU A 471 -7.78 -12.52 6.87
C LEU A 471 -8.94 -12.47 5.88
N GLN A 472 -8.72 -11.91 4.70
CA GLN A 472 -9.75 -11.83 3.68
C GLN A 472 -9.29 -12.63 2.46
N ALA A 473 -10.12 -13.53 1.95
CA ALA A 473 -9.79 -14.32 0.77
C ALA A 473 -10.91 -14.24 -0.26
N THR A 474 -10.56 -13.99 -1.53
CA THR A 474 -11.55 -13.99 -2.62
C THR A 474 -12.32 -15.31 -2.72
N ASN A 475 -11.69 -16.45 -2.37
CA ASN A 475 -12.32 -17.77 -2.33
C ASN A 475 -12.31 -18.37 -0.92
N ASP A 476 -11.34 -19.21 -0.60
CA ASP A 476 -11.35 -20.04 0.60
C ASP A 476 -10.28 -19.65 1.60
N ILE A 477 -10.62 -19.87 2.88
CA ILE A 477 -9.67 -19.84 3.98
C ILE A 477 -9.62 -21.25 4.60
N THR A 478 -8.42 -21.82 4.73
CA THR A 478 -8.19 -23.12 5.32
C THR A 478 -7.18 -23.03 6.47
N ILE A 479 -7.56 -23.48 7.64
CA ILE A 479 -6.73 -23.47 8.85
C ILE A 479 -6.26 -24.90 9.10
N ASN A 480 -5.00 -25.22 8.80
CA ASN A 480 -4.38 -26.53 9.02
C ASN A 480 -3.35 -26.52 10.17
N GLU A 481 -3.17 -25.39 10.81
CA GLU A 481 -2.32 -25.18 11.95
C GLU A 481 -3.02 -24.25 12.95
N ALA A 482 -2.83 -24.50 14.24
CA ALA A 482 -3.41 -23.67 15.28
C ALA A 482 -2.94 -22.21 15.19
N ILE A 483 -3.85 -21.27 15.34
CA ILE A 483 -3.50 -19.86 15.60
C ILE A 483 -3.57 -19.67 17.11
N PRO A 484 -2.42 -19.67 17.81
CA PRO A 484 -2.41 -19.62 19.27
C PRO A 484 -2.79 -18.23 19.79
N ALA A 485 -3.27 -18.21 21.03
CA ALA A 485 -3.54 -16.96 21.74
C ALA A 485 -2.23 -16.15 21.89
N THR A 486 -2.30 -14.87 21.57
CA THR A 486 -1.16 -13.96 21.72
C THR A 486 -0.97 -13.49 23.15
N SER A 487 0.21 -12.90 23.43
CA SER A 487 0.46 -12.20 24.69
C SER A 487 -0.37 -10.92 24.83
N SER A 488 -0.82 -10.33 23.73
CA SER A 488 -1.63 -9.09 23.71
C SER A 488 -3.10 -9.42 23.98
N THR A 489 -3.68 -8.85 25.03
CA THR A 489 -5.11 -8.97 25.34
C THR A 489 -5.93 -8.06 24.42
N GLY A 490 -7.08 -8.54 23.96
CA GLY A 490 -8.03 -7.74 23.18
C GLY A 490 -7.78 -7.69 21.69
N ARG A 491 -6.84 -8.46 21.13
CA ARG A 491 -6.61 -8.55 19.71
C ARG A 491 -7.66 -9.41 18.99
N THR A 492 -8.45 -8.82 18.12
CA THR A 492 -9.47 -9.52 17.35
C THR A 492 -8.87 -10.31 16.19
N LEU A 493 -9.45 -11.48 15.90
CA LEU A 493 -9.20 -12.27 14.71
C LEU A 493 -10.47 -12.34 13.86
N ALA A 494 -10.43 -11.82 12.66
CA ALA A 494 -11.53 -11.89 11.70
C ALA A 494 -11.09 -12.64 10.43
N MET A 495 -12.00 -13.43 9.89
CA MET A 495 -11.83 -14.18 8.65
C MET A 495 -13.05 -13.99 7.75
N ASP A 496 -12.82 -13.46 6.54
CA ASP A 496 -13.84 -13.19 5.54
C ASP A 496 -13.50 -13.94 4.25
N ALA A 497 -14.27 -14.97 3.93
CA ALA A 497 -14.08 -15.73 2.69
C ALA A 497 -15.19 -15.46 1.67
N GLY A 498 -14.82 -15.22 0.43
CA GLY A 498 -15.77 -15.12 -0.68
C GLY A 498 -16.52 -16.43 -0.93
N ARG A 499 -15.93 -17.58 -0.56
CA ARG A 499 -16.59 -18.90 -0.64
C ARG A 499 -16.63 -19.60 0.71
N SER A 500 -15.63 -20.38 1.09
CA SER A 500 -15.70 -21.30 2.21
C SER A 500 -14.60 -21.08 3.25
N ILE A 501 -14.86 -21.51 4.49
CA ILE A 501 -13.87 -21.54 5.57
C ILE A 501 -13.79 -22.95 6.16
N PHE A 502 -12.57 -23.53 6.16
CA PHE A 502 -12.28 -24.86 6.67
C PHE A 502 -11.34 -24.74 7.87
N ILE A 503 -11.81 -25.16 9.05
CA ILE A 503 -11.07 -25.05 10.31
C ILE A 503 -10.66 -26.44 10.74
N ASN A 504 -9.41 -26.82 10.47
CA ASN A 504 -8.85 -28.13 10.73
C ASN A 504 -7.90 -28.15 11.92
N ASP A 505 -7.67 -27.00 12.59
CA ASP A 505 -6.89 -26.88 13.82
C ASP A 505 -7.45 -25.77 14.72
N ASP A 506 -6.99 -25.70 15.95
CA ASP A 506 -7.55 -24.84 17.00
C ASP A 506 -7.37 -23.33 16.70
N LEU A 507 -8.39 -22.55 17.00
CA LEU A 507 -8.34 -21.08 16.95
C LEU A 507 -8.50 -20.52 18.37
N THR A 508 -7.52 -19.74 18.82
CA THR A 508 -7.57 -19.18 20.17
C THR A 508 -7.22 -17.70 20.18
N THR A 509 -8.00 -16.88 20.89
CA THR A 509 -7.65 -15.49 21.19
C THR A 509 -7.49 -15.28 22.70
N ASN A 510 -6.77 -14.22 23.08
CA ASN A 510 -6.59 -13.83 24.48
C ASN A 510 -7.64 -12.79 24.87
N ASP A 511 -8.85 -13.27 25.24
CA ASP A 511 -9.98 -12.44 25.66
C ASP A 511 -10.49 -11.45 24.58
N ALA A 512 -10.40 -11.83 23.30
CA ALA A 512 -10.82 -10.99 22.19
C ALA A 512 -11.79 -11.70 21.25
N ASP A 513 -12.52 -10.93 20.46
CA ASP A 513 -13.54 -11.44 19.56
C ASP A 513 -12.96 -12.26 18.41
N ILE A 514 -13.66 -13.33 18.03
CA ILE A 514 -13.41 -14.11 16.81
C ILE A 514 -14.61 -13.94 15.88
N ASN A 515 -14.36 -13.45 14.66
CA ASN A 515 -15.38 -13.25 13.65
C ASN A 515 -15.08 -14.09 12.40
N ILE A 516 -16.00 -14.93 11.99
CA ILE A 516 -15.85 -15.84 10.85
C ILE A 516 -17.00 -15.64 9.89
N THR A 517 -16.73 -15.17 8.67
CA THR A 517 -17.76 -14.94 7.66
C THR A 517 -17.41 -15.61 6.34
N ALA A 518 -18.24 -16.54 5.89
CA ALA A 518 -18.13 -17.15 4.57
C ALA A 518 -19.19 -16.62 3.60
N ASN A 519 -18.96 -16.79 2.29
CA ASN A 519 -19.83 -16.32 1.21
C ASN A 519 -20.11 -14.81 1.27
N THR A 520 -19.14 -14.02 1.70
CA THR A 520 -19.29 -12.57 1.80
C THR A 520 -18.94 -11.86 0.50
N SER A 521 -19.74 -10.83 0.15
CA SER A 521 -19.45 -9.95 -0.98
C SER A 521 -18.29 -9.00 -0.70
N ASP A 522 -17.90 -8.83 0.55
CA ASP A 522 -16.81 -7.92 0.94
C ASP A 522 -15.44 -8.51 0.54
N ALA A 523 -15.31 -9.85 0.59
CA ALA A 523 -14.12 -10.56 0.12
C ALA A 523 -14.13 -10.86 -1.39
N ALA A 524 -15.30 -10.98 -2.02
CA ALA A 524 -15.45 -11.30 -3.44
C ALA A 524 -16.14 -10.16 -4.18
N ILE A 525 -15.36 -9.20 -4.67
CA ILE A 525 -15.85 -7.96 -5.31
C ILE A 525 -16.67 -8.24 -6.59
N THR A 526 -16.43 -9.36 -7.28
CA THR A 526 -17.16 -9.74 -8.49
C THR A 526 -17.35 -11.25 -8.61
N ASP A 527 -18.43 -11.69 -9.30
CA ASP A 527 -18.65 -13.10 -9.71
C ASP A 527 -17.48 -13.73 -10.50
N LEU A 528 -16.61 -12.91 -11.08
CA LEU A 528 -15.48 -13.36 -11.89
C LEU A 528 -14.29 -13.84 -11.04
N THR A 529 -14.24 -13.43 -9.77
CA THR A 529 -13.13 -13.74 -8.86
C THR A 529 -13.44 -14.88 -7.91
N ARG A 530 -14.71 -15.06 -7.48
CA ARG A 530 -15.14 -16.20 -6.66
C ARG A 530 -15.31 -17.46 -7.53
N GLU A 531 -14.66 -18.52 -7.14
CA GLU A 531 -14.81 -19.82 -7.82
C GLU A 531 -16.19 -20.43 -7.60
N ALA A 532 -16.63 -21.26 -8.56
CA ALA A 532 -17.93 -21.93 -8.47
C ALA A 532 -17.91 -22.99 -7.36
N GLY A 533 -19.05 -23.16 -6.70
CA GLY A 533 -19.27 -24.15 -5.63
C GLY A 533 -20.14 -23.57 -4.53
N ALA A 534 -20.75 -24.45 -3.74
CA ALA A 534 -21.45 -24.04 -2.53
C ALA A 534 -20.45 -23.57 -1.49
N ALA A 535 -20.77 -22.48 -0.80
CA ALA A 535 -20.00 -22.03 0.34
C ALA A 535 -20.36 -22.86 1.57
N GLU A 536 -19.36 -23.17 2.40
CA GLU A 536 -19.54 -23.88 3.66
C GLU A 536 -18.59 -23.36 4.74
N ILE A 537 -18.95 -23.54 6.00
CA ILE A 537 -18.07 -23.36 7.15
C ILE A 537 -18.00 -24.71 7.85
N THR A 538 -16.80 -25.28 7.96
CA THR A 538 -16.65 -26.63 8.51
C THR A 538 -15.51 -26.65 9.53
N MET A 539 -15.80 -27.13 10.72
CA MET A 539 -14.79 -27.50 11.73
C MET A 539 -14.53 -29.01 11.64
N ALA A 540 -13.27 -29.41 11.67
CA ALA A 540 -12.89 -30.81 11.72
C ALA A 540 -13.12 -31.40 13.13
N ASP A 541 -13.14 -32.74 13.21
CA ASP A 541 -13.36 -33.48 14.48
C ASP A 541 -12.34 -33.08 15.56
N GLY A 542 -12.85 -32.77 16.74
CA GLY A 542 -12.05 -32.49 17.94
C GLY A 542 -11.42 -31.10 18.02
N ILE A 543 -11.73 -30.21 17.09
CA ILE A 543 -11.18 -28.85 17.02
C ILE A 543 -11.96 -27.89 17.94
N THR A 544 -11.22 -26.92 18.49
CA THR A 544 -11.78 -25.92 19.41
C THR A 544 -11.57 -24.50 18.89
N ILE A 545 -12.64 -23.69 18.92
CA ILE A 545 -12.58 -22.24 18.82
C ILE A 545 -12.77 -21.69 20.25
N ASP A 546 -11.76 -20.94 20.78
CA ASP A 546 -11.80 -20.35 22.12
C ASP A 546 -11.47 -18.86 22.11
N ALA A 547 -12.44 -18.03 22.47
CA ALA A 547 -12.26 -16.58 22.54
C ALA A 547 -11.99 -16.06 23.96
N GLY A 548 -11.77 -16.93 24.97
CA GLY A 548 -11.62 -16.52 26.36
C GLY A 548 -12.85 -15.77 26.88
N ASN A 549 -12.74 -14.44 27.03
CA ASN A 549 -13.87 -13.57 27.39
C ASN A 549 -14.48 -12.83 26.18
N GLY A 550 -13.89 -12.94 24.98
CA GLY A 550 -14.40 -12.33 23.75
C GLY A 550 -15.67 -13.00 23.24
N ASN A 551 -16.31 -12.39 22.25
CA ASN A 551 -17.45 -12.99 21.56
C ASN A 551 -17.01 -13.82 20.36
N ILE A 552 -17.82 -14.80 19.97
CA ILE A 552 -17.61 -15.57 18.76
C ILE A 552 -18.80 -15.38 17.83
N VAL A 553 -18.54 -14.90 16.63
CA VAL A 553 -19.55 -14.70 15.59
C VAL A 553 -19.20 -15.52 14.36
N ILE A 554 -20.07 -16.45 13.98
CA ILE A 554 -19.90 -17.31 12.80
C ILE A 554 -21.07 -17.08 11.86
N THR A 555 -20.77 -16.59 10.65
CA THR A 555 -21.80 -16.18 9.68
C THR A 555 -21.57 -16.81 8.31
N MET A 556 -22.56 -17.52 7.81
CA MET A 556 -22.71 -17.76 6.37
C MET A 556 -23.51 -16.62 5.77
N SER A 557 -22.92 -15.81 4.91
CA SER A 557 -23.59 -14.71 4.23
C SER A 557 -24.44 -15.22 3.05
N ASN A 558 -25.29 -14.35 2.49
CA ASN A 558 -26.14 -14.68 1.34
C ASN A 558 -25.47 -14.39 -0.03
N GLY A 559 -24.17 -14.07 -0.04
CA GLY A 559 -23.41 -13.81 -1.25
C GLY A 559 -23.65 -12.47 -1.93
N GLY A 560 -24.36 -11.53 -1.29
CA GLY A 560 -24.46 -10.11 -1.69
C GLY A 560 -24.95 -9.83 -3.11
N GLY A 561 -25.59 -10.80 -3.80
CA GLY A 561 -26.09 -10.63 -5.17
C GLY A 561 -25.17 -11.12 -6.27
N THR A 562 -24.08 -11.82 -5.92
CA THR A 562 -23.23 -12.56 -6.87
C THR A 562 -24.00 -13.74 -7.49
N THR A 563 -23.67 -14.16 -8.72
CA THR A 563 -24.31 -15.31 -9.37
C THR A 563 -23.83 -16.65 -8.79
N ASN A 564 -22.67 -16.67 -8.11
CA ASN A 564 -22.09 -17.85 -7.45
C ASN A 564 -22.38 -17.85 -5.93
N ASN A 565 -23.62 -17.58 -5.53
CA ASN A 565 -24.01 -17.41 -4.14
C ASN A 565 -24.63 -18.66 -3.49
N SER A 566 -24.46 -19.83 -4.08
CA SER A 566 -24.99 -21.05 -3.47
C SER A 566 -24.29 -21.32 -2.14
N THR A 567 -25.07 -21.68 -1.14
CA THR A 567 -24.61 -21.93 0.23
C THR A 567 -24.91 -23.37 0.65
N GLY A 568 -24.04 -23.90 1.51
CA GLY A 568 -24.21 -25.15 2.24
C GLY A 568 -24.39 -24.91 3.73
N ASP A 569 -23.86 -25.82 4.50
CA ASP A 569 -24.06 -25.88 5.95
C ASP A 569 -22.96 -25.12 6.72
N ILE A 570 -23.25 -24.82 7.97
CA ILE A 570 -22.27 -24.51 9.01
C ILE A 570 -22.16 -25.76 9.88
N THR A 571 -21.02 -26.44 9.87
CA THR A 571 -20.74 -27.62 10.70
C THR A 571 -19.78 -27.21 11.83
N LEU A 572 -20.21 -27.37 13.06
CA LEU A 572 -19.49 -26.94 14.25
C LEU A 572 -18.95 -28.14 15.05
N GLU A 573 -17.87 -27.92 15.79
CA GLU A 573 -17.33 -28.80 16.82
C GLU A 573 -17.38 -28.12 18.18
N THR A 574 -16.25 -27.89 18.84
CA THR A 574 -16.21 -27.20 20.13
C THR A 574 -16.04 -25.71 19.95
N VAL A 575 -16.99 -24.93 20.46
CA VAL A 575 -16.94 -23.47 20.47
C VAL A 575 -17.11 -22.98 21.90
N THR A 576 -16.12 -22.30 22.46
CA THR A 576 -16.13 -21.92 23.88
C THR A 576 -15.74 -20.47 24.10
N THR A 577 -16.48 -19.82 24.98
CA THR A 577 -16.18 -18.47 25.50
C THR A 577 -16.98 -18.21 26.78
N THR A 578 -16.52 -17.26 27.59
CA THR A 578 -17.36 -16.68 28.63
C THR A 578 -18.19 -15.49 28.14
N GLY A 579 -17.94 -15.00 26.95
CA GLY A 579 -18.77 -14.04 26.20
C GLY A 579 -19.99 -14.69 25.54
N ASP A 580 -20.40 -14.15 24.43
CA ASP A 580 -21.55 -14.60 23.67
C ASP A 580 -21.13 -15.34 22.38
N VAL A 581 -21.90 -16.37 21.98
CA VAL A 581 -21.77 -17.06 20.69
C VAL A 581 -22.97 -16.77 19.82
N THR A 582 -22.73 -16.30 18.60
CA THR A 582 -23.75 -16.10 17.59
C THR A 582 -23.37 -16.86 16.33
N VAL A 583 -24.22 -17.81 15.90
CA VAL A 583 -24.08 -18.55 14.66
C VAL A 583 -25.27 -18.25 13.76
N THR A 584 -24.99 -17.73 12.56
CA THR A 584 -26.04 -17.35 11.61
C THR A 584 -25.77 -17.95 10.24
N ASN A 585 -26.68 -18.78 9.75
CA ASN A 585 -26.66 -19.25 8.36
C ASN A 585 -27.74 -18.50 7.55
N ASN A 586 -27.32 -17.44 6.82
CA ASN A 586 -28.16 -16.67 5.90
C ASN A 586 -28.18 -17.28 4.48
N GLY A 587 -27.87 -18.56 4.36
CA GLY A 587 -27.80 -19.25 3.08
C GLY A 587 -29.06 -19.09 2.24
N THR A 588 -28.88 -19.08 0.91
CA THR A 588 -29.98 -18.88 -0.06
C THR A 588 -30.63 -20.20 -0.51
N THR A 589 -29.97 -21.32 -0.22
CA THR A 589 -30.46 -22.68 -0.59
C THR A 589 -31.27 -23.29 0.53
N SER A 590 -32.38 -23.97 0.16
CA SER A 590 -33.13 -24.78 1.13
C SER A 590 -32.25 -25.90 1.69
N GLY A 591 -32.13 -25.99 3.03
CA GLY A 591 -31.27 -26.93 3.71
C GLY A 591 -29.87 -26.38 3.98
N SER A 592 -29.70 -25.05 4.06
CA SER A 592 -28.49 -24.42 4.63
C SER A 592 -28.59 -24.49 6.16
N ASP A 593 -28.14 -25.61 6.71
CA ASP A 593 -28.35 -25.98 8.11
C ASP A 593 -27.22 -25.46 9.02
N ILE A 594 -27.49 -25.40 10.32
CA ILE A 594 -26.45 -25.35 11.37
C ILE A 594 -26.39 -26.74 11.97
N LEU A 595 -25.25 -27.41 11.82
CA LEU A 595 -25.00 -28.78 12.22
C LEU A 595 -23.89 -28.86 13.27
N GLN A 596 -23.83 -29.96 13.99
CA GLN A 596 -22.70 -30.36 14.80
C GLN A 596 -22.30 -31.77 14.37
N ASP A 597 -21.01 -32.02 14.24
CA ASP A 597 -20.53 -33.36 13.97
C ASP A 597 -20.88 -34.28 15.15
N GLN A 598 -21.44 -35.45 14.81
CA GLN A 598 -21.96 -36.41 15.77
C GLN A 598 -21.08 -37.67 15.83
N ASP A 599 -19.77 -37.56 15.56
CA ASP A 599 -18.89 -38.72 15.73
C ASP A 599 -18.91 -39.16 17.20
N VAL A 600 -19.06 -40.46 17.40
CA VAL A 600 -19.19 -41.08 18.71
C VAL A 600 -17.94 -40.99 19.60
N THR A 601 -16.83 -40.44 19.08
CA THR A 601 -15.55 -40.36 19.80
C THR A 601 -15.24 -38.98 20.38
N THR A 602 -15.78 -37.93 19.79
CA THR A 602 -15.61 -36.52 20.23
C THR A 602 -16.94 -35.79 20.02
N SER A 603 -17.74 -35.63 21.07
CA SER A 603 -18.93 -34.78 20.95
C SER A 603 -18.55 -33.34 21.23
N GLY A 604 -18.49 -32.51 20.21
CA GLY A 604 -18.33 -31.07 20.35
C GLY A 604 -19.43 -30.41 21.18
N SER A 605 -19.21 -29.21 21.67
CA SER A 605 -20.23 -28.44 22.39
C SER A 605 -20.04 -26.94 22.24
N ILE A 606 -21.13 -26.18 22.17
CA ILE A 606 -21.09 -24.72 22.27
C ILE A 606 -21.27 -24.29 23.71
N THR A 607 -20.29 -23.63 24.29
CA THR A 607 -20.32 -23.12 25.68
C THR A 607 -20.17 -21.60 25.66
N ALA A 608 -21.21 -20.89 26.18
CA ALA A 608 -21.18 -19.42 26.19
C ALA A 608 -22.16 -18.85 27.26
N ASN A 609 -22.05 -17.54 27.51
CA ASN A 609 -23.02 -16.82 28.34
C ASN A 609 -24.38 -16.75 27.63
N ASN A 610 -24.44 -16.22 26.41
CA ASN A 610 -25.63 -16.29 25.55
C ASN A 610 -25.29 -17.08 24.30
N ILE A 611 -26.20 -17.92 23.84
CA ILE A 611 -26.06 -18.65 22.58
C ILE A 611 -27.21 -18.26 21.66
N THR A 612 -26.88 -17.81 20.44
CA THR A 612 -27.84 -17.50 19.38
C THR A 612 -27.53 -18.37 18.16
N LEU A 613 -28.48 -19.20 17.75
CA LEU A 613 -28.40 -20.00 16.53
C LEU A 613 -29.56 -19.62 15.61
N ASN A 614 -29.22 -19.16 14.39
CA ASN A 614 -30.21 -18.70 13.41
C ASN A 614 -29.92 -19.29 12.04
N SER A 615 -30.86 -20.00 11.45
CA SER A 615 -30.79 -20.49 10.07
C SER A 615 -31.97 -19.95 9.25
N THR A 616 -31.67 -19.14 8.22
CA THR A 616 -32.71 -18.47 7.43
C THR A 616 -33.48 -19.42 6.49
N ASN A 617 -32.85 -20.45 5.95
CA ASN A 617 -33.43 -21.37 4.98
C ASN A 617 -33.23 -22.87 5.30
N GLY A 618 -32.68 -23.17 6.47
CA GLY A 618 -32.42 -24.53 6.95
C GLY A 618 -32.89 -24.72 8.38
N GLY A 619 -32.43 -25.79 9.01
CA GLY A 619 -32.70 -26.17 10.39
C GLY A 619 -31.47 -26.03 11.29
N ILE A 620 -31.65 -26.42 12.55
CA ILE A 620 -30.62 -26.41 13.60
C ILE A 620 -30.54 -27.82 14.19
N GLY A 621 -29.37 -28.47 14.08
CA GLY A 621 -29.14 -29.81 14.61
C GLY A 621 -29.99 -30.92 13.99
N VAL A 622 -30.38 -30.78 12.73
CA VAL A 622 -31.31 -31.69 12.05
C VAL A 622 -30.80 -33.14 11.94
N THR A 623 -29.51 -33.37 12.10
CA THR A 623 -28.86 -34.69 12.01
C THR A 623 -28.22 -35.12 13.33
N GLY A 624 -28.87 -34.93 14.49
CA GLY A 624 -28.36 -35.47 15.75
C GLY A 624 -28.44 -34.54 16.94
N GLY A 625 -28.79 -33.28 16.71
CA GLY A 625 -28.85 -32.23 17.70
C GLY A 625 -27.53 -31.47 17.85
N ILE A 626 -27.58 -30.28 18.43
CA ILE A 626 -26.43 -29.47 18.84
C ILE A 626 -26.29 -29.48 20.34
N ASN A 627 -25.11 -29.86 20.85
CA ASN A 627 -24.81 -29.80 22.26
C ASN A 627 -24.49 -28.37 22.69
N THR A 628 -25.16 -27.88 23.72
CA THR A 628 -24.92 -26.54 24.26
C THR A 628 -24.68 -26.55 25.76
N THR A 629 -24.03 -25.54 26.29
CA THR A 629 -23.96 -25.20 27.71
C THR A 629 -24.17 -23.71 27.84
N THR A 630 -25.40 -23.31 28.16
CA THR A 630 -25.82 -21.91 28.21
C THR A 630 -25.87 -21.42 29.65
N SER A 631 -25.26 -20.27 29.95
CA SER A 631 -25.30 -19.67 31.29
C SER A 631 -26.49 -18.75 31.48
N THR A 632 -26.92 -17.98 30.47
CA THR A 632 -27.96 -16.96 30.61
C THR A 632 -29.12 -17.15 29.64
N ASN A 633 -28.89 -17.07 28.27
CA ASN A 633 -29.97 -17.17 27.29
C ASN A 633 -29.61 -18.08 26.11
N LEU A 634 -30.60 -18.79 25.62
CA LEU A 634 -30.56 -19.57 24.37
C LEU A 634 -31.62 -19.02 23.43
N SER A 635 -31.18 -18.55 22.24
CA SER A 635 -32.04 -18.04 21.16
C SER A 635 -31.93 -18.92 19.95
N LEU A 636 -33.05 -19.44 19.47
CA LEU A 636 -33.13 -20.37 18.34
C LEU A 636 -34.13 -19.85 17.30
N SER A 637 -33.72 -19.74 16.05
CA SER A 637 -34.60 -19.27 14.99
C SER A 637 -34.33 -20.01 13.68
N THR A 638 -35.36 -20.49 13.00
CA THR A 638 -35.28 -21.08 11.68
C THR A 638 -36.32 -20.48 10.74
N GLY A 639 -35.98 -20.36 9.47
CA GLY A 639 -36.91 -20.01 8.39
C GLY A 639 -37.05 -21.12 7.34
N GLY A 640 -36.47 -22.30 7.59
CA GLY A 640 -36.59 -23.47 6.72
C GLY A 640 -38.03 -23.99 6.65
N ILE A 641 -38.43 -24.50 5.49
CA ILE A 641 -39.81 -24.96 5.22
C ILE A 641 -39.95 -26.46 5.51
N GLY A 642 -40.98 -26.87 6.27
CA GLY A 642 -41.25 -28.26 6.60
C GLY A 642 -40.16 -28.87 7.49
N THR A 643 -39.79 -30.13 7.28
CA THR A 643 -38.77 -30.84 8.06
C THR A 643 -37.35 -30.23 7.94
N ALA A 644 -37.12 -29.45 6.91
CA ALA A 644 -35.86 -28.73 6.74
C ALA A 644 -35.67 -27.58 7.79
N GLY A 645 -36.72 -27.14 8.43
CA GLY A 645 -36.68 -26.13 9.49
C GLY A 645 -36.68 -26.69 10.91
N ASN A 646 -36.42 -27.99 11.10
CA ASN A 646 -36.42 -28.60 12.43
C ASN A 646 -35.32 -28.04 13.32
N ILE A 647 -35.58 -28.00 14.65
CA ILE A 647 -34.61 -27.62 15.67
C ILE A 647 -34.40 -28.83 16.59
N ALA A 648 -33.16 -29.23 16.78
CA ALA A 648 -32.77 -30.19 17.81
C ALA A 648 -31.55 -29.67 18.58
N VAL A 649 -31.71 -29.41 19.89
CA VAL A 649 -30.67 -28.90 20.76
C VAL A 649 -30.64 -29.66 22.07
N ILE A 650 -29.46 -29.98 22.57
CA ILE A 650 -29.22 -30.70 23.82
C ILE A 650 -28.38 -29.79 24.71
N ASP A 651 -29.00 -29.16 25.73
CA ASP A 651 -28.29 -28.33 26.70
C ASP A 651 -27.90 -29.14 27.94
N SER A 652 -26.65 -29.02 28.38
CA SER A 652 -26.14 -29.76 29.53
C SER A 652 -26.57 -29.16 30.88
N GLY A 653 -27.12 -27.95 30.85
CA GLY A 653 -27.58 -27.21 32.04
C GLY A 653 -29.04 -27.45 32.43
N ASN A 654 -29.46 -26.78 33.45
CA ASN A 654 -30.87 -26.66 33.81
C ASN A 654 -31.41 -25.42 33.07
N LEU A 655 -32.43 -25.59 32.23
CA LEU A 655 -33.04 -24.50 31.48
C LEU A 655 -34.41 -24.13 32.07
N THR A 656 -34.66 -22.85 32.24
CA THR A 656 -36.01 -22.30 32.43
C THR A 656 -36.57 -21.89 31.07
N VAL A 657 -37.88 -21.97 30.86
CA VAL A 657 -38.51 -21.50 29.62
C VAL A 657 -38.26 -20.03 29.40
N SER A 658 -38.03 -19.23 30.45
CA SER A 658 -37.65 -17.82 30.33
C SER A 658 -36.24 -17.61 29.73
N GLN A 659 -35.35 -18.61 29.78
CA GLN A 659 -34.03 -18.58 29.14
C GLN A 659 -34.10 -18.87 27.66
N LEU A 660 -35.19 -19.43 27.13
CA LEU A 660 -35.48 -19.44 25.68
C LEU A 660 -35.89 -18.02 25.24
N ALA A 661 -34.91 -17.16 25.06
CA ALA A 661 -35.13 -15.75 24.78
C ALA A 661 -35.86 -15.52 23.45
N THR A 662 -35.58 -16.38 22.45
CA THR A 662 -36.27 -16.41 21.16
C THR A 662 -36.43 -17.87 20.73
N LEU A 663 -37.63 -18.27 20.38
CA LEU A 663 -37.89 -19.52 19.68
C LEU A 663 -38.85 -19.21 18.54
N GLN A 664 -38.32 -19.18 17.30
CA GLN A 664 -39.07 -18.79 16.14
C GLN A 664 -38.87 -19.79 15.00
N MET A 665 -39.95 -20.18 14.39
CA MET A 665 -39.99 -21.04 13.21
C MET A 665 -40.87 -20.38 12.15
N ASP A 666 -40.81 -20.88 10.89
CA ASP A 666 -41.75 -20.44 9.91
C ASP A 666 -43.16 -20.99 10.24
N ASN A 667 -44.22 -20.41 9.69
CA ASN A 667 -45.58 -20.86 9.94
C ASN A 667 -45.98 -22.06 9.07
N SER A 668 -45.08 -22.87 8.55
CA SER A 668 -45.39 -24.08 7.82
C SER A 668 -45.75 -25.23 8.80
N SER A 669 -46.80 -25.97 8.56
CA SER A 669 -47.12 -27.15 9.34
C SER A 669 -46.08 -28.26 9.15
N GLU A 670 -45.70 -28.97 10.21
CA GLU A 670 -44.86 -30.18 10.26
C GLU A 670 -43.39 -29.94 10.72
N GLN A 671 -43.04 -28.81 11.31
CA GLN A 671 -41.73 -28.61 11.93
C GLN A 671 -41.74 -29.22 13.35
N VAL A 672 -40.57 -29.68 13.80
CA VAL A 672 -40.38 -30.24 15.14
C VAL A 672 -39.27 -29.51 15.85
N ILE A 673 -39.57 -29.04 17.09
CA ILE A 673 -38.62 -28.52 18.02
C ILE A 673 -38.37 -29.61 19.07
N ASP A 674 -37.17 -30.17 19.12
CA ASP A 674 -36.76 -31.18 20.12
C ASP A 674 -35.64 -30.62 20.97
N LEU A 675 -35.99 -30.21 22.19
CA LEU A 675 -35.07 -29.62 23.14
C LEU A 675 -34.88 -30.57 24.34
N THR A 676 -33.63 -30.91 24.61
CA THR A 676 -33.22 -31.69 25.77
C THR A 676 -32.44 -30.81 26.75
N ALA A 677 -32.74 -30.82 28.01
CA ALA A 677 -31.97 -30.17 29.06
C ALA A 677 -31.84 -31.10 30.26
N ARG A 678 -30.97 -30.76 31.22
CA ARG A 678 -30.84 -31.54 32.44
C ARG A 678 -32.12 -31.52 33.26
N SER A 679 -32.75 -30.36 33.36
CA SER A 679 -34.12 -30.19 33.90
C SER A 679 -34.77 -28.96 33.29
N TRP A 680 -36.10 -28.89 33.32
CA TRP A 680 -36.87 -27.75 32.80
C TRP A 680 -37.69 -27.11 33.92
N GLU A 681 -37.76 -25.80 33.93
CA GLU A 681 -38.68 -25.00 34.68
C GLU A 681 -39.54 -24.13 33.77
N ILE A 682 -40.84 -24.41 33.69
CA ILE A 682 -41.77 -23.69 32.81
C ILE A 682 -42.43 -22.57 33.61
N THR A 683 -41.97 -21.33 33.40
CA THR A 683 -42.43 -20.13 34.12
C THR A 683 -43.31 -19.20 33.29
N THR A 684 -43.35 -19.38 31.95
CA THR A 684 -44.11 -18.53 31.00
C THR A 684 -44.75 -19.37 29.90
N ASP A 685 -45.76 -18.83 29.23
CA ASP A 685 -46.36 -19.46 28.05
C ASP A 685 -45.39 -19.34 26.86
N LEU A 686 -45.27 -20.41 26.06
CA LEU A 686 -44.49 -20.50 24.83
C LEU A 686 -45.43 -20.61 23.65
N ASP A 687 -45.38 -19.65 22.74
CA ASP A 687 -46.20 -19.72 21.49
C ASP A 687 -45.32 -20.29 20.38
N ILE A 688 -45.64 -21.52 19.94
CA ILE A 688 -44.94 -22.25 18.89
C ILE A 688 -45.81 -22.34 17.61
N GLY A 689 -46.95 -21.64 17.55
CA GLY A 689 -47.82 -21.65 16.39
C GLY A 689 -48.46 -23.04 16.15
N ASN A 690 -48.25 -23.65 14.96
CA ASN A 690 -48.77 -24.95 14.59
C ASN A 690 -47.72 -26.09 14.67
N ASP A 691 -46.55 -25.82 15.19
CA ASP A 691 -45.43 -26.75 15.22
C ASP A 691 -45.44 -27.67 16.43
N ALA A 692 -44.65 -28.73 16.43
CA ALA A 692 -44.53 -29.67 17.53
C ALA A 692 -43.32 -29.29 18.43
N LEU A 693 -43.58 -29.09 19.74
CA LEU A 693 -42.55 -28.91 20.73
C LEU A 693 -42.38 -30.19 21.59
N ILE A 694 -41.16 -30.68 21.64
CA ILE A 694 -40.73 -31.80 22.47
C ILE A 694 -39.72 -31.28 23.47
N LEU A 695 -40.04 -31.28 24.77
CA LEU A 695 -39.11 -31.00 25.85
C LEU A 695 -38.71 -32.31 26.55
N ARG A 696 -37.42 -32.58 26.65
CA ARG A 696 -36.87 -33.76 27.31
C ARG A 696 -36.05 -33.34 28.52
N ALA A 697 -36.21 -34.02 29.64
CA ALA A 697 -35.32 -33.90 30.79
C ALA A 697 -34.38 -35.12 30.84
N SER A 698 -33.07 -34.89 30.91
CA SER A 698 -32.09 -35.98 31.01
C SER A 698 -31.99 -36.61 32.43
N ASN A 699 -32.56 -35.95 33.45
CA ASN A 699 -32.55 -36.39 34.88
C ASN A 699 -33.94 -36.76 35.44
N ASP A 700 -34.91 -37.18 34.66
CA ASP A 700 -36.27 -37.53 35.09
C ASP A 700 -37.07 -36.42 35.85
N ASP A 701 -36.60 -35.17 35.83
CA ASP A 701 -37.25 -34.02 36.46
C ASP A 701 -37.79 -33.05 35.40
N ILE A 702 -39.07 -33.14 35.09
CA ILE A 702 -39.82 -32.15 34.29
C ILE A 702 -40.73 -31.37 35.23
#